data_7c74092e4887d15eea0ca0e50b762c67
#
_entry.id   7c74092e4887d15eea0ca0e50b762c67
#
_cell.length_a   1.000
_cell.length_b   1.000
_cell.length_c   1.000
_cell.angle_alpha   90.00
_cell.angle_beta   90.00
_cell.angle_gamma   90.00
#
_symmetry.space_group_name_H-M   'P 1'
#
loop_
_entity.id
_entity.type
_entity.pdbx_description
1 polymer ?
#
loop_
_entity_poly.entity_id
_entity_poly.type
_entity_poly.pdbx_seq_one_letter_code
_entity_poly.pdbx_strand_id
1 'polypeptide(L)'
;MKITHVSIRNFRCIRELDLELGDTTVFIGPNSAGKSAIVDAIRIVLSRRWGQRGTGFTELDVYRPDEGGDPKTLPPVMIEISIEEPSAGAWDADMVAALDDIMTLSGAKNIIRLRVTCAWSAEKDAFDPLWQFLTPDGDPMTGRAQRATNLTGFFHYLPVFWLGALRDAADEFHSRGSWGRLLKDVRIPKELEEEVLKTLAELDAKVIAADEKLTKIAEQIGHSTHVAIGDSPGSARLNMLPVAIEDMLARSGVLIQNEALRPWLPLGHQGQGLQSLAVIFLFQAAVSQQLLEAESGMEALFAIEEPEVHLHPQAARALWQRVSTLTGQRIMTTHSPYFVQHVPLRDLRIVGLRGGKSVVASIPARTVSTVPWTESVSKFIAGAQLEGIFEKDPASGNIAAKSWFSAEYAEKLAGCFKGDADATTKKAEIEKLRHKCRTMPSAEDEVELGFHGRRVRGEIFFARRWLLVEGVCEHLLVHAIAKALAWPLDEHGVTVIDFQQSGNAGIYPALADAFGIPWNMIVDGDAESEKFRQQIMDRGYNEDDLKLQFTMHPKPQDLEDNLVALGHEPLLRKILAQIQGKTALTCPTAEFMARLKNKKTGYMSTLAPMVAADQVLAAKMPKAFVDLISGYKAKKP
;
A
#
# COMPACT_ATOMS: atom_id res chain seq x y z
N MET A 1 17.16 8.20 -8.92
CA MET A 1 17.29 6.72 -8.82
C MET A 1 16.05 6.15 -8.16
N LYS A 2 15.51 4.99 -8.62
CA LYS A 2 14.33 4.33 -8.04
C LYS A 2 14.58 2.84 -7.86
N ILE A 3 14.07 2.27 -6.78
CA ILE A 3 14.07 0.82 -6.59
C ILE A 3 12.98 0.25 -7.49
N THR A 4 13.37 -0.60 -8.43
CA THR A 4 12.44 -1.25 -9.37
C THR A 4 12.02 -2.63 -8.93
N HIS A 5 12.91 -3.34 -8.22
CA HIS A 5 12.67 -4.71 -7.80
C HIS A 5 13.25 -4.98 -6.42
N VAL A 6 12.55 -5.81 -5.64
CA VAL A 6 12.97 -6.32 -4.34
C VAL A 6 12.77 -7.83 -4.30
N SER A 7 13.83 -8.56 -3.94
CA SER A 7 13.80 -9.99 -3.68
C SER A 7 14.13 -10.26 -2.22
N ILE A 8 13.28 -11.03 -1.54
CA ILE A 8 13.43 -11.36 -0.12
C ILE A 8 13.37 -12.87 0.03
N ARG A 9 14.35 -13.45 0.72
CA ARG A 9 14.43 -14.88 1.03
C ARG A 9 14.72 -15.08 2.51
N ASN A 10 13.96 -15.98 3.13
CA ASN A 10 14.16 -16.45 4.51
C ASN A 10 14.16 -15.34 5.58
N PHE A 11 13.34 -14.30 5.42
CA PHE A 11 13.27 -13.17 6.33
C PHE A 11 11.94 -13.10 7.08
N ARG A 12 11.95 -13.24 8.40
CA ARG A 12 10.77 -13.21 9.30
C ARG A 12 9.64 -14.13 8.83
N CYS A 13 8.49 -13.60 8.42
CA CYS A 13 7.37 -14.37 7.87
C CYS A 13 7.49 -14.63 6.36
N ILE A 14 8.51 -14.09 5.71
CA ILE A 14 8.72 -14.20 4.27
C ILE A 14 9.69 -15.33 3.98
N ARG A 15 9.21 -16.42 3.40
CA ARG A 15 10.07 -17.48 2.90
C ARG A 15 10.73 -17.07 1.58
N GLU A 16 9.93 -16.58 0.65
CA GLU A 16 10.36 -16.17 -0.67
C GLU A 16 9.36 -15.16 -1.22
N LEU A 17 9.87 -14.03 -1.71
CA LEU A 17 9.09 -12.96 -2.29
C LEU A 17 9.93 -12.23 -3.34
N ASP A 18 9.36 -12.08 -4.55
CA ASP A 18 9.87 -11.20 -5.60
C ASP A 18 8.81 -10.15 -5.91
N LEU A 19 9.20 -8.90 -5.92
CA LEU A 19 8.26 -7.78 -5.97
C LEU A 19 8.79 -6.66 -6.87
N GLU A 20 7.97 -6.25 -7.84
CA GLU A 20 8.18 -5.03 -8.61
C GLU A 20 7.59 -3.83 -7.87
N LEU A 21 8.36 -2.75 -7.78
CA LEU A 21 7.98 -1.48 -7.18
C LEU A 21 7.79 -0.42 -8.25
N GLY A 22 6.72 0.38 -8.11
CA GLY A 22 6.45 1.57 -8.92
C GLY A 22 6.93 2.86 -8.25
N ASP A 23 6.56 4.00 -8.84
CA ASP A 23 6.78 5.32 -8.25
C ASP A 23 6.04 5.46 -6.91
N THR A 24 4.89 4.83 -6.81
CA THR A 24 4.14 4.69 -5.57
C THR A 24 3.80 3.21 -5.38
N THR A 25 4.01 2.72 -4.18
CA THR A 25 3.64 1.36 -3.79
C THR A 25 3.03 1.39 -2.41
N VAL A 26 1.77 0.93 -2.30
CA VAL A 26 1.02 0.93 -1.04
C VAL A 26 0.67 -0.50 -0.65
N PHE A 27 1.29 -0.97 0.42
CA PHE A 27 1.02 -2.30 0.98
C PHE A 27 -0.18 -2.27 1.92
N ILE A 28 -1.15 -3.12 1.66
CA ILE A 28 -2.33 -3.33 2.49
C ILE A 28 -2.49 -4.82 2.82
N GLY A 29 -3.30 -5.13 3.80
CA GLY A 29 -3.58 -6.52 4.19
C GLY A 29 -3.66 -6.71 5.69
N PRO A 30 -3.92 -7.94 6.18
CA PRO A 30 -4.07 -8.23 7.61
C PRO A 30 -2.81 -7.91 8.42
N ASN A 31 -3.00 -7.78 9.74
CA ASN A 31 -1.88 -7.73 10.68
C ASN A 31 -1.04 -9.01 10.54
N SER A 32 0.26 -8.87 10.74
CA SER A 32 1.22 -9.99 10.68
C SER A 32 1.36 -10.68 9.29
N ALA A 33 0.76 -10.13 8.22
CA ALA A 33 0.91 -10.67 6.86
C ALA A 33 2.30 -10.44 6.24
N GLY A 34 3.11 -9.52 6.83
CA GLY A 34 4.48 -9.24 6.37
C GLY A 34 4.69 -7.84 5.78
N LYS A 35 3.72 -6.93 5.85
CA LYS A 35 3.86 -5.56 5.33
C LYS A 35 5.09 -4.84 5.89
N SER A 36 5.19 -4.75 7.22
CA SER A 36 6.35 -4.14 7.89
C SER A 36 7.64 -4.94 7.64
N ALA A 37 7.57 -6.27 7.48
CA ALA A 37 8.74 -7.07 7.12
C ALA A 37 9.30 -6.70 5.75
N ILE A 38 8.45 -6.40 4.76
CA ILE A 38 8.88 -5.94 3.43
C ILE A 38 9.57 -4.57 3.54
N VAL A 39 8.97 -3.62 4.25
CA VAL A 39 9.54 -2.28 4.44
C VAL A 39 10.84 -2.35 5.22
N ASP A 40 10.89 -3.16 6.30
CA ASP A 40 12.11 -3.38 7.09
C ASP A 40 13.22 -4.06 6.28
N ALA A 41 12.90 -4.99 5.38
CA ALA A 41 13.88 -5.60 4.49
C ALA A 41 14.55 -4.54 3.60
N ILE A 42 13.78 -3.64 3.00
CA ILE A 42 14.32 -2.53 2.20
C ILE A 42 15.17 -1.61 3.09
N ARG A 43 14.68 -1.31 4.31
CA ARG A 43 15.39 -0.48 5.28
C ARG A 43 16.75 -1.07 5.65
N ILE A 44 16.83 -2.38 5.88
CA ILE A 44 18.07 -3.06 6.23
C ILE A 44 19.09 -2.93 5.10
N VAL A 45 18.69 -3.16 3.87
CA VAL A 45 19.60 -3.04 2.70
C VAL A 45 20.12 -1.62 2.55
N LEU A 46 19.26 -0.62 2.76
CA LEU A 46 19.59 0.80 2.62
C LEU A 46 20.08 1.44 3.93
N SER A 47 20.36 0.65 4.97
CA SER A 47 20.90 1.22 6.20
C SER A 47 22.33 1.74 6.03
N ARG A 48 22.63 2.94 6.55
CA ARG A 48 23.98 3.55 6.49
C ARG A 48 25.00 2.90 7.44
N ARG A 49 24.58 1.89 8.20
CA ARG A 49 25.40 1.26 9.26
C ARG A 49 26.10 -0.01 8.80
N TRP A 50 26.64 -0.01 7.60
CA TRP A 50 27.36 -1.14 7.05
C TRP A 50 28.67 -1.38 7.78
N GLY A 51 28.91 -2.62 8.19
CA GLY A 51 30.13 -3.02 8.86
C GLY A 51 30.29 -2.57 10.31
N GLN A 52 29.27 -1.95 10.92
CA GLN A 52 29.27 -1.67 12.35
C GLN A 52 28.81 -2.90 13.15
N ARG A 53 29.46 -3.16 14.30
CA ARG A 53 28.98 -4.16 15.26
C ARG A 53 27.55 -3.80 15.70
N GLY A 54 26.61 -4.74 15.59
CA GLY A 54 25.23 -4.57 16.00
C GLY A 54 24.29 -4.07 14.90
N THR A 55 24.39 -4.61 13.68
CA THR A 55 23.49 -4.32 12.54
C THR A 55 22.04 -4.77 12.74
N GLY A 56 21.69 -5.30 13.91
CA GLY A 56 20.31 -5.54 14.30
C GLY A 56 19.70 -6.85 13.82
N PHE A 57 20.41 -7.70 13.09
CA PHE A 57 19.92 -9.05 12.80
C PHE A 57 19.92 -9.91 14.06
N THR A 58 18.78 -10.53 14.33
CA THR A 58 18.54 -11.43 15.44
C THR A 58 18.02 -12.78 14.95
N GLU A 59 17.91 -13.74 15.84
CA GLU A 59 17.23 -15.02 15.56
C GLU A 59 15.79 -14.84 15.09
N LEU A 60 15.13 -13.74 15.46
CA LEU A 60 13.75 -13.43 15.10
C LEU A 60 13.60 -12.95 13.63
N ASP A 61 14.71 -12.60 12.99
CA ASP A 61 14.71 -12.16 11.60
C ASP A 61 14.84 -13.31 10.60
N VAL A 62 15.15 -14.54 11.09
CA VAL A 62 15.25 -15.74 10.27
C VAL A 62 13.87 -16.39 10.12
N TYR A 63 13.47 -16.70 8.89
CA TYR A 63 12.22 -17.44 8.61
C TYR A 63 12.28 -18.84 9.19
N ARG A 64 11.30 -19.20 10.00
CA ARG A 64 11.17 -20.54 10.61
C ARG A 64 9.97 -21.26 10.02
N PRO A 65 10.16 -22.38 9.31
CA PRO A 65 9.05 -23.16 8.79
C PRO A 65 8.25 -23.85 9.90
N ASP A 66 8.92 -24.19 11.03
CA ASP A 66 8.37 -24.92 12.17
C ASP A 66 8.83 -24.27 13.49
N GLU A 67 8.06 -24.47 14.57
CA GLU A 67 8.37 -23.92 15.90
C GLU A 67 9.70 -24.41 16.49
N GLY A 68 10.22 -25.57 16.07
CA GLY A 68 11.41 -26.22 16.63
C GLY A 68 12.69 -26.02 15.83
N GLY A 69 12.68 -25.28 14.73
CA GLY A 69 13.89 -25.07 13.90
C GLY A 69 14.90 -24.16 14.59
N ASP A 70 16.16 -24.60 14.72
CA ASP A 70 17.25 -23.76 15.21
C ASP A 70 17.62 -22.72 14.15
N PRO A 71 17.42 -21.41 14.40
CA PRO A 71 17.71 -20.35 13.43
C PRO A 71 19.15 -20.34 12.93
N LYS A 72 20.07 -20.87 13.73
CA LYS A 72 21.51 -20.93 13.41
C LYS A 72 21.83 -21.92 12.29
N THR A 73 20.94 -22.90 12.06
CA THR A 73 21.10 -23.96 11.04
C THR A 73 20.24 -23.75 9.81
N LEU A 74 19.34 -22.75 9.83
CA LEU A 74 18.45 -22.47 8.71
C LEU A 74 19.21 -21.74 7.59
N PRO A 75 18.66 -21.77 6.35
CA PRO A 75 19.24 -21.02 5.23
C PRO A 75 19.39 -19.53 5.55
N PRO A 76 20.44 -18.88 5.01
CA PRO A 76 20.70 -17.46 5.28
C PRO A 76 19.52 -16.57 4.84
N VAL A 77 19.32 -15.48 5.56
CA VAL A 77 18.48 -14.38 5.11
C VAL A 77 19.14 -13.74 3.89
N MET A 78 18.41 -13.51 2.84
CA MET A 78 18.88 -12.83 1.66
C MET A 78 17.87 -11.77 1.24
N ILE A 79 18.32 -10.52 1.13
CA ILE A 79 17.50 -9.39 0.67
C ILE A 79 18.27 -8.68 -0.43
N GLU A 80 17.64 -8.54 -1.58
CA GLU A 80 18.22 -7.88 -2.75
C GLU A 80 17.30 -6.79 -3.26
N ILE A 81 17.89 -5.65 -3.64
CA ILE A 81 17.20 -4.57 -4.34
C ILE A 81 17.88 -4.31 -5.69
N SER A 82 17.07 -3.96 -6.68
CA SER A 82 17.53 -3.49 -7.98
C SER A 82 17.05 -2.07 -8.22
N ILE A 83 17.95 -1.23 -8.71
CA ILE A 83 17.71 0.16 -9.07
C ILE A 83 18.07 0.29 -10.53
N GLU A 84 17.10 0.60 -11.38
CA GLU A 84 17.28 0.67 -12.83
C GLU A 84 17.04 2.07 -13.36
N GLU A 85 17.77 2.41 -14.38
CA GLU A 85 17.55 3.61 -15.17
C GLU A 85 16.17 3.54 -15.86
N PRO A 86 15.33 4.60 -15.80
CA PRO A 86 14.01 4.58 -16.44
C PRO A 86 14.05 4.30 -17.95
N SER A 87 15.00 4.94 -18.63
CA SER A 87 15.32 4.74 -20.04
C SER A 87 16.82 4.91 -20.23
N ALA A 88 17.39 4.30 -21.26
CA ALA A 88 18.82 4.42 -21.54
C ALA A 88 19.25 5.89 -21.67
N GLY A 89 20.27 6.30 -20.91
CA GLY A 89 20.79 7.67 -20.87
C GLY A 89 19.95 8.67 -20.07
N ALA A 90 19.03 8.19 -19.22
CA ALA A 90 18.22 9.07 -18.37
C ALA A 90 18.95 9.50 -17.08
N TRP A 91 19.99 8.79 -16.67
CA TRP A 91 20.80 9.20 -15.54
C TRP A 91 21.82 10.25 -15.95
N ASP A 92 22.02 11.22 -15.08
CA ASP A 92 22.99 12.29 -15.28
C ASP A 92 24.42 11.75 -15.39
N ALA A 93 25.26 12.39 -16.22
CA ALA A 93 26.62 11.94 -16.47
C ALA A 93 27.50 11.98 -15.21
N ASP A 94 27.30 12.96 -14.34
CA ASP A 94 28.06 13.09 -13.09
C ASP A 94 27.67 11.98 -12.11
N MET A 95 26.37 11.63 -12.05
CA MET A 95 25.88 10.49 -11.27
C MET A 95 26.45 9.16 -11.82
N VAL A 96 26.44 8.96 -13.14
CA VAL A 96 27.01 7.78 -13.78
C VAL A 96 28.49 7.66 -13.45
N ALA A 97 29.26 8.75 -13.56
CA ALA A 97 30.67 8.78 -13.23
C ALA A 97 30.96 8.51 -11.74
N ALA A 98 30.10 9.03 -10.86
CA ALA A 98 30.25 8.83 -9.40
C ALA A 98 29.93 7.40 -8.95
N LEU A 99 29.08 6.67 -9.68
CA LEU A 99 28.60 5.33 -9.34
C LEU A 99 29.17 4.21 -10.23
N ASP A 100 30.11 4.53 -11.13
CA ASP A 100 30.69 3.60 -12.12
C ASP A 100 31.24 2.30 -11.47
N ASP A 101 31.84 2.41 -10.29
CA ASP A 101 32.40 1.27 -9.56
C ASP A 101 31.34 0.22 -9.10
N ILE A 102 30.07 0.60 -8.99
CA ILE A 102 28.98 -0.24 -8.47
C ILE A 102 27.85 -0.46 -9.46
N MET A 103 27.97 0.13 -10.64
CA MET A 103 26.96 0.10 -11.69
C MET A 103 27.31 -0.93 -12.76
N THR A 104 26.29 -1.53 -13.35
CA THR A 104 26.41 -2.46 -14.47
C THR A 104 25.37 -2.14 -15.53
N LEU A 105 25.49 -2.76 -16.71
CA LEU A 105 24.54 -2.61 -17.80
C LEU A 105 23.61 -3.82 -17.87
N SER A 106 22.31 -3.55 -17.95
CA SER A 106 21.28 -4.52 -18.32
C SER A 106 20.68 -4.11 -19.67
N GLY A 107 21.14 -4.74 -20.74
CA GLY A 107 20.88 -4.25 -22.10
C GLY A 107 21.52 -2.89 -22.34
N ALA A 108 20.69 -1.86 -22.61
CA ALA A 108 21.15 -0.48 -22.82
C ALA A 108 20.96 0.42 -21.59
N LYS A 109 20.45 -0.10 -20.46
CA LYS A 109 20.16 0.64 -19.25
C LYS A 109 21.21 0.38 -18.17
N ASN A 110 21.47 1.42 -17.39
CA ASN A 110 22.27 1.30 -16.19
C ASN A 110 21.44 0.64 -15.07
N ILE A 111 22.07 -0.26 -14.33
CA ILE A 111 21.47 -0.96 -13.18
C ILE A 111 22.46 -1.05 -12.03
N ILE A 112 21.95 -0.88 -10.82
CA ILE A 112 22.66 -1.15 -9.57
C ILE A 112 21.87 -2.22 -8.81
N ARG A 113 22.54 -3.33 -8.46
CA ARG A 113 21.97 -4.40 -7.66
C ARG A 113 22.73 -4.54 -6.37
N LEU A 114 22.03 -4.52 -5.27
CA LEU A 114 22.59 -4.57 -3.93
C LEU A 114 21.92 -5.68 -3.13
N ARG A 115 22.72 -6.60 -2.59
CA ARG A 115 22.27 -7.74 -1.76
C ARG A 115 22.83 -7.66 -0.36
N VAL A 116 22.00 -7.97 0.61
CA VAL A 116 22.42 -8.31 1.98
C VAL A 116 22.18 -9.79 2.17
N THR A 117 23.22 -10.50 2.58
CA THR A 117 23.14 -11.90 3.00
C THR A 117 23.52 -11.97 4.47
N CYS A 118 22.69 -12.60 5.31
CA CYS A 118 22.96 -12.76 6.74
C CYS A 118 22.86 -14.23 7.13
N ALA A 119 23.97 -14.79 7.62
CA ALA A 119 24.06 -16.14 8.12
C ALA A 119 24.61 -16.16 9.55
N TRP A 120 24.38 -17.23 10.27
CA TRP A 120 25.05 -17.46 11.56
C TRP A 120 26.54 -17.72 11.35
N SER A 121 27.39 -17.00 12.08
CA SER A 121 28.83 -17.23 12.12
C SER A 121 29.22 -17.82 13.47
N ALA A 122 29.69 -19.07 13.47
CA ALA A 122 30.17 -19.73 14.68
C ALA A 122 31.44 -19.06 15.25
N GLU A 123 32.26 -18.45 14.39
CA GLU A 123 33.46 -17.73 14.82
C GLU A 123 33.13 -16.44 15.57
N LYS A 124 32.07 -15.75 15.16
CA LYS A 124 31.63 -14.48 15.76
C LYS A 124 30.58 -14.65 16.84
N ASP A 125 30.04 -15.88 16.99
CA ASP A 125 28.86 -16.21 17.82
C ASP A 125 27.70 -15.22 17.60
N ALA A 126 27.44 -14.89 16.33
CA ALA A 126 26.46 -13.88 15.92
C ALA A 126 26.00 -14.07 14.49
N PHE A 127 24.84 -13.50 14.16
CA PHE A 127 24.39 -13.31 12.77
C PHE A 127 25.28 -12.27 12.10
N ASP A 128 25.95 -12.65 11.01
CA ASP A 128 26.95 -11.83 10.32
C ASP A 128 26.39 -11.36 8.96
N PRO A 129 25.90 -10.12 8.85
CA PRO A 129 25.39 -9.58 7.60
C PRO A 129 26.52 -9.13 6.68
N LEU A 130 26.39 -9.45 5.38
CA LEU A 130 27.31 -9.08 4.32
C LEU A 130 26.57 -8.33 3.23
N TRP A 131 26.98 -7.10 2.92
CA TRP A 131 26.47 -6.29 1.81
C TRP A 131 27.37 -6.45 0.58
N GLN A 132 26.78 -6.69 -0.58
CA GLN A 132 27.51 -6.90 -1.82
C GLN A 132 26.75 -6.27 -2.98
N PHE A 133 27.48 -5.54 -3.84
CA PHE A 133 26.98 -5.19 -5.17
C PHE A 133 27.12 -6.39 -6.10
N LEU A 134 26.16 -6.52 -7.04
CA LEU A 134 26.05 -7.68 -7.90
C LEU A 134 26.19 -7.30 -9.37
N THR A 135 26.76 -8.22 -10.14
CA THR A 135 26.68 -8.22 -11.59
C THR A 135 25.23 -8.45 -12.08
N PRO A 136 24.91 -8.22 -13.38
CA PRO A 136 23.59 -8.55 -13.91
C PRO A 136 23.19 -10.01 -13.72
N ASP A 137 24.15 -10.94 -13.70
CA ASP A 137 23.95 -12.37 -13.52
C ASP A 137 23.72 -12.75 -12.04
N GLY A 138 23.87 -11.81 -11.11
CA GLY A 138 23.63 -12.02 -9.68
C GLY A 138 24.87 -12.45 -8.88
N ASP A 139 26.02 -12.45 -9.50
CA ASP A 139 27.29 -12.73 -8.83
C ASP A 139 27.84 -11.50 -8.11
N PRO A 140 28.54 -11.68 -6.96
CA PRO A 140 29.18 -10.56 -6.27
C PRO A 140 30.23 -9.86 -7.15
N MET A 141 30.15 -8.54 -7.20
CA MET A 141 31.15 -7.72 -7.89
C MET A 141 32.49 -7.78 -7.14
N THR A 142 33.59 -7.72 -7.88
CA THR A 142 34.97 -7.74 -7.35
C THR A 142 35.62 -6.35 -7.45
N GLY A 143 36.82 -6.20 -6.89
CA GLY A 143 37.57 -4.96 -6.99
C GLY A 143 37.13 -3.86 -6.02
N ARG A 144 36.91 -2.63 -6.51
CA ARG A 144 36.50 -1.49 -5.69
C ARG A 144 35.13 -1.68 -5.08
N ALA A 145 34.18 -2.26 -5.82
CA ALA A 145 32.83 -2.56 -5.34
C ALA A 145 32.82 -3.48 -4.12
N GLN A 146 33.77 -4.42 -4.02
CA GLN A 146 33.92 -5.31 -2.86
C GLN A 146 34.43 -4.56 -1.62
N ARG A 147 35.11 -3.42 -1.80
CA ARG A 147 35.64 -2.59 -0.71
C ARG A 147 34.75 -1.40 -0.39
N ALA A 148 33.57 -1.34 -0.95
CA ALA A 148 32.64 -0.22 -0.82
C ALA A 148 32.07 -0.12 0.60
N THR A 149 32.93 0.10 1.59
CA THR A 149 32.56 0.47 2.96
C THR A 149 32.05 1.93 3.04
N ASN A 150 32.31 2.72 2.00
CA ASN A 150 31.92 4.13 1.95
C ASN A 150 30.99 4.40 0.76
N LEU A 151 29.69 4.18 0.97
CA LEU A 151 28.65 4.44 -0.02
C LEU A 151 28.08 5.86 0.05
N THR A 152 28.88 6.82 0.48
CA THR A 152 28.44 8.22 0.58
C THR A 152 27.91 8.72 -0.76
N GLY A 153 28.56 8.40 -1.88
CA GLY A 153 28.09 8.74 -3.22
C GLY A 153 26.74 8.10 -3.56
N PHE A 154 26.55 6.80 -3.27
CA PHE A 154 25.28 6.11 -3.50
C PHE A 154 24.12 6.75 -2.74
N PHE A 155 24.30 6.99 -1.42
CA PHE A 155 23.26 7.62 -0.59
C PHE A 155 23.09 9.11 -0.87
N HIS A 156 24.02 9.77 -1.53
CA HIS A 156 23.83 11.12 -2.02
C HIS A 156 22.75 11.15 -3.12
N TYR A 157 22.81 10.21 -4.08
CA TYR A 157 21.86 10.13 -5.19
C TYR A 157 20.55 9.41 -4.85
N LEU A 158 20.47 8.67 -3.73
CA LEU A 158 19.28 8.02 -3.21
C LEU A 158 19.08 8.39 -1.73
N PRO A 159 18.68 9.61 -1.40
CA PRO A 159 18.32 9.95 -0.04
C PRO A 159 17.06 9.19 0.41
N VAL A 160 17.15 8.52 1.54
CA VAL A 160 16.07 7.66 2.06
C VAL A 160 15.50 8.23 3.33
N PHE A 161 14.17 8.38 3.35
CA PHE A 161 13.40 8.90 4.48
C PHE A 161 12.49 7.80 5.04
N TRP A 162 12.74 7.43 6.28
CA TRP A 162 11.97 6.41 7.00
C TRP A 162 11.05 7.06 8.00
N LEU A 163 9.77 6.72 7.93
CA LEU A 163 8.76 7.21 8.85
C LEU A 163 7.96 6.02 9.39
N GLY A 164 8.28 5.56 10.60
CA GLY A 164 7.62 4.45 11.25
C GLY A 164 6.20 4.77 11.73
N ALA A 165 5.42 3.76 12.08
CA ALA A 165 4.06 3.91 12.59
C ALA A 165 4.00 4.62 13.96
N LEU A 166 4.95 4.29 14.85
CA LEU A 166 5.10 4.96 16.13
C LEU A 166 6.00 6.19 15.94
N ARG A 167 5.39 7.35 15.89
CA ARG A 167 6.07 8.65 15.71
C ARG A 167 6.02 9.40 17.01
N ASP A 168 7.18 9.52 17.65
CA ASP A 168 7.33 10.51 18.70
C ASP A 168 7.83 11.81 18.04
N ALA A 169 6.94 12.81 18.00
CA ALA A 169 7.32 14.11 17.48
C ALA A 169 8.50 14.71 18.27
N ALA A 170 8.63 14.39 19.54
CA ALA A 170 9.75 14.83 20.34
C ALA A 170 11.09 14.27 19.82
N ASP A 171 11.12 12.99 19.44
CA ASP A 171 12.33 12.36 18.89
C ASP A 171 12.70 12.89 17.50
N GLU A 172 11.71 13.10 16.63
CA GLU A 172 11.94 13.62 15.28
C GLU A 172 12.34 15.10 15.27
N PHE A 173 11.79 15.91 16.20
CA PHE A 173 12.13 17.31 16.35
C PHE A 173 13.33 17.55 17.30
N HIS A 174 13.99 16.49 17.75
CA HIS A 174 15.21 16.59 18.53
C HIS A 174 16.46 16.80 17.65
N SER A 175 17.55 17.27 18.22
CA SER A 175 18.83 17.51 17.52
C SER A 175 19.41 16.29 16.80
N ARG A 176 19.09 15.07 17.25
CA ARG A 176 19.49 13.82 16.61
C ARG A 176 18.47 13.28 15.62
N GLY A 177 17.27 13.83 15.60
CA GLY A 177 16.19 13.49 14.68
C GLY A 177 16.33 14.15 13.32
N SER A 178 15.27 14.08 12.52
CA SER A 178 15.22 14.65 11.17
C SER A 178 15.32 16.18 11.18
N TRP A 179 14.71 16.83 12.18
CA TRP A 179 14.81 18.28 12.40
C TRP A 179 16.25 18.73 12.63
N GLY A 180 16.98 18.08 13.52
CA GLY A 180 18.38 18.42 13.78
C GLY A 180 19.29 18.24 12.58
N ARG A 181 18.99 17.27 11.71
CA ARG A 181 19.72 17.08 10.43
C ARG A 181 19.45 18.24 9.46
N LEU A 182 18.21 18.69 9.35
CA LEU A 182 17.80 19.84 8.53
C LEU A 182 18.51 21.12 8.98
N LEU A 183 18.60 21.32 10.29
CA LEU A 183 19.21 22.54 10.86
C LEU A 183 20.73 22.56 10.79
N LYS A 184 21.40 21.43 10.57
CA LYS A 184 22.87 21.38 10.42
C LYS A 184 23.39 22.17 9.22
N ASP A 185 22.57 22.28 8.18
CA ASP A 185 22.94 22.96 6.94
C ASP A 185 22.50 24.44 6.96
N VAL A 186 21.83 24.90 8.04
CA VAL A 186 21.48 26.30 8.23
C VAL A 186 22.73 27.12 8.48
N ARG A 187 23.06 28.00 7.57
CA ARG A 187 24.19 28.94 7.68
C ARG A 187 23.68 30.31 8.10
N ILE A 188 24.10 30.72 9.27
CA ILE A 188 23.85 32.08 9.79
C ILE A 188 25.05 32.96 9.41
N PRO A 189 24.85 34.18 8.90
CA PRO A 189 25.96 35.11 8.64
C PRO A 189 26.78 35.36 9.91
N LYS A 190 28.12 35.36 9.78
CA LYS A 190 29.02 35.50 10.93
C LYS A 190 28.75 36.68 11.82
N GLU A 191 28.40 37.83 11.21
CA GLU A 191 28.07 39.04 11.93
C GLU A 191 26.85 38.88 12.84
N LEU A 192 25.81 38.15 12.35
CA LEU A 192 24.61 37.84 13.13
C LEU A 192 24.90 36.79 14.20
N GLU A 193 25.76 35.80 13.90
CA GLU A 193 26.20 34.78 14.85
C GLU A 193 26.90 35.43 16.06
N GLU A 194 27.85 36.32 15.81
CA GLU A 194 28.58 37.08 16.87
C GLU A 194 27.64 37.93 17.72
N GLU A 195 26.68 38.61 17.10
CA GLU A 195 25.66 39.41 17.79
C GLU A 195 24.76 38.56 18.69
N VAL A 196 24.26 37.43 18.17
CA VAL A 196 23.39 36.49 18.91
C VAL A 196 24.16 35.89 20.10
N LEU A 197 25.39 35.42 19.90
CA LEU A 197 26.21 34.83 20.98
C LEU A 197 26.53 35.86 22.05
N LYS A 198 26.83 37.10 21.68
CA LYS A 198 27.03 38.22 22.62
C LYS A 198 25.78 38.48 23.45
N THR A 199 24.61 38.54 22.80
CA THR A 199 23.33 38.76 23.47
C THR A 199 22.99 37.59 24.43
N LEU A 200 23.24 36.37 24.03
CA LEU A 200 23.07 35.18 24.89
C LEU A 200 23.98 35.24 26.10
N ALA A 201 25.25 35.64 25.94
CA ALA A 201 26.18 35.77 27.04
C ALA A 201 25.78 36.85 28.05
N GLU A 202 25.23 37.96 27.58
CA GLU A 202 24.68 39.04 28.42
C GLU A 202 23.43 38.57 29.20
N LEU A 203 22.55 37.81 28.55
CA LEU A 203 21.37 37.23 29.18
C LEU A 203 21.78 36.15 30.21
N ASP A 204 22.75 35.31 29.89
CA ASP A 204 23.28 34.27 30.77
C ASP A 204 23.82 34.87 32.08
N ALA A 205 24.61 35.96 31.98
CA ALA A 205 25.10 36.67 33.14
C ALA A 205 23.94 37.27 34.00
N LYS A 206 22.88 37.77 33.37
CA LYS A 206 21.69 38.29 34.10
C LYS A 206 20.94 37.15 34.79
N VAL A 207 20.79 35.99 34.17
CA VAL A 207 20.12 34.83 34.78
C VAL A 207 20.90 34.33 35.99
N ILE A 208 22.21 34.22 35.88
CA ILE A 208 23.07 33.81 36.99
C ILE A 208 23.02 34.78 38.15
N ALA A 209 23.05 36.09 37.85
CA ALA A 209 22.99 37.14 38.88
C ALA A 209 21.59 37.28 39.53
N ALA A 210 20.52 36.76 38.91
CA ALA A 210 19.18 36.85 39.45
C ALA A 210 18.91 35.90 40.63
N ASP A 211 19.74 34.85 40.81
CA ASP A 211 19.59 33.87 41.90
C ASP A 211 20.88 33.75 42.69
N GLU A 212 20.80 34.00 44.02
CA GLU A 212 21.93 33.97 44.93
C GLU A 212 22.59 32.55 45.03
N LYS A 213 21.82 31.49 44.82
CA LYS A 213 22.34 30.14 44.79
C LYS A 213 23.20 29.87 43.54
N LEU A 214 22.73 30.35 42.37
CA LEU A 214 23.49 30.24 41.12
C LEU A 214 24.79 31.01 41.19
N THR A 215 24.76 32.23 41.77
CA THR A 215 25.96 33.01 41.99
C THR A 215 26.95 32.29 42.90
N LYS A 216 26.49 31.73 44.04
CA LYS A 216 27.34 30.98 44.97
C LYS A 216 27.92 29.72 44.31
N ILE A 217 27.14 29.00 43.48
CA ILE A 217 27.63 27.81 42.76
C ILE A 217 28.71 28.23 41.75
N ALA A 218 28.48 29.32 41.00
CA ALA A 218 29.46 29.82 40.05
C ALA A 218 30.79 30.22 40.73
N GLU A 219 30.71 30.91 41.90
CA GLU A 219 31.89 31.26 42.73
C GLU A 219 32.62 30.00 43.27
N GLN A 220 31.88 29.00 43.75
CA GLN A 220 32.49 27.78 44.27
C GLN A 220 33.18 26.95 43.17
N ILE A 221 32.58 26.88 41.97
CA ILE A 221 33.20 26.23 40.80
C ILE A 221 34.47 26.97 40.41
N GLY A 222 34.41 28.31 40.34
CA GLY A 222 35.56 29.19 40.04
C GLY A 222 36.70 28.98 41.06
N HIS A 223 36.39 28.86 42.36
CA HIS A 223 37.36 28.60 43.41
C HIS A 223 37.98 27.18 43.33
N SER A 224 37.16 26.17 43.01
CA SER A 224 37.61 24.77 42.90
C SER A 224 38.53 24.55 41.69
N THR A 225 38.29 25.22 40.61
CA THR A 225 39.12 25.14 39.38
C THR A 225 40.44 25.90 39.55
N HIS A 226 40.51 26.91 40.39
CA HIS A 226 41.77 27.58 40.76
C HIS A 226 42.79 26.61 41.38
N VAL A 227 42.32 25.67 42.17
CA VAL A 227 43.19 24.64 42.81
C VAL A 227 43.77 23.66 41.77
N ALA A 228 43.07 23.42 40.64
CA ALA A 228 43.47 22.47 39.62
C ALA A 228 44.31 23.08 38.48
N ILE A 229 44.12 24.35 38.17
CA ILE A 229 44.67 25.01 36.96
C ILE A 229 45.71 26.10 37.32
N GLY A 230 45.83 26.49 38.59
CA GLY A 230 46.74 27.53 39.07
C GLY A 230 46.18 28.94 38.97
N ASP A 231 47.04 29.96 39.22
CA ASP A 231 46.66 31.38 39.42
C ASP A 231 46.09 32.16 38.19
N SER A 232 45.26 31.56 37.38
CA SER A 232 44.54 32.29 36.33
C SER A 232 43.13 32.68 36.77
N PRO A 233 42.88 33.95 37.10
CA PRO A 233 41.55 34.40 37.47
C PRO A 233 40.55 34.18 36.34
N GLY A 234 39.41 33.51 36.60
CA GLY A 234 38.36 33.29 35.66
C GLY A 234 38.40 31.99 34.86
N SER A 235 39.10 30.96 35.34
CA SER A 235 39.25 29.65 34.66
C SER A 235 37.99 28.79 34.59
N ALA A 236 36.91 29.11 35.31
CA ALA A 236 35.63 28.44 35.19
C ALA A 236 34.48 29.45 35.24
N ARG A 237 33.47 29.21 34.41
CA ARG A 237 32.26 30.01 34.35
C ARG A 237 31.06 29.07 34.27
N LEU A 238 30.04 29.29 35.08
CA LEU A 238 28.75 28.65 34.95
C LEU A 238 28.07 29.20 33.69
N ASN A 239 27.47 28.33 32.91
CA ASN A 239 26.74 28.67 31.71
C ASN A 239 25.36 27.98 31.72
N MET A 240 24.31 28.77 31.68
CA MET A 240 22.91 28.30 31.71
C MET A 240 22.24 28.35 30.35
N LEU A 241 22.73 29.18 29.43
CA LEU A 241 22.23 29.35 28.09
C LEU A 241 23.20 28.72 27.06
N PRO A 242 22.75 28.39 25.84
CA PRO A 242 23.63 27.85 24.80
C PRO A 242 24.81 28.79 24.49
N VAL A 243 26.01 28.24 24.38
CA VAL A 243 27.24 28.95 24.02
C VAL A 243 27.60 28.87 22.55
N ALA A 244 26.89 28.07 21.79
CA ALA A 244 27.06 27.88 20.34
C ALA A 244 25.71 27.97 19.63
N ILE A 245 25.73 28.43 18.40
CA ILE A 245 24.52 28.50 17.55
C ILE A 245 23.96 27.11 17.31
N GLU A 246 24.82 26.11 17.13
CA GLU A 246 24.43 24.72 16.94
C GLU A 246 23.62 24.19 18.13
N ASP A 247 24.00 24.56 19.37
CA ASP A 247 23.27 24.16 20.58
C ASP A 247 21.89 24.86 20.66
N MET A 248 21.80 26.10 20.19
CA MET A 248 20.54 26.85 20.11
C MET A 248 19.62 26.21 19.06
N LEU A 249 20.14 25.93 17.87
CA LEU A 249 19.40 25.26 16.81
C LEU A 249 18.96 23.84 17.24
N ALA A 250 19.83 23.13 17.95
CA ALA A 250 19.52 21.78 18.47
C ALA A 250 18.36 21.77 19.49
N ARG A 251 18.11 22.89 20.16
CA ARG A 251 16.99 23.06 21.11
C ARG A 251 15.78 23.75 20.49
N SER A 252 15.84 24.11 19.21
CA SER A 252 14.70 24.70 18.52
C SER A 252 13.55 23.69 18.40
N GLY A 253 12.33 24.17 18.37
CA GLY A 253 11.14 23.35 18.28
C GLY A 253 10.02 24.05 17.52
N VAL A 254 9.02 23.29 17.13
CA VAL A 254 7.83 23.82 16.45
C VAL A 254 6.76 24.15 17.48
N LEU A 255 6.29 25.39 17.45
CA LEU A 255 5.15 25.86 18.23
C LEU A 255 3.93 25.93 17.32
N ILE A 256 2.78 25.50 17.81
CA ILE A 256 1.51 25.53 17.08
C ILE A 256 0.46 26.28 17.89
N GLN A 257 -0.31 27.12 17.20
CA GLN A 257 -1.46 27.83 17.73
C GLN A 257 -2.71 27.33 17.00
N ASN A 258 -3.62 26.66 17.70
CA ASN A 258 -4.83 26.08 17.10
C ASN A 258 -5.91 27.12 16.77
N GLU A 259 -5.96 28.19 17.54
CA GLU A 259 -6.90 29.30 17.36
C GLU A 259 -6.21 30.62 17.72
N ALA A 260 -6.57 31.68 17.04
CA ALA A 260 -5.91 32.99 17.20
C ALA A 260 -5.90 33.56 18.64
N LEU A 261 -6.77 33.07 19.49
CA LEU A 261 -6.88 33.50 20.91
C LEU A 261 -6.19 32.56 21.90
N ARG A 262 -5.58 31.46 21.40
CA ARG A 262 -4.90 30.50 22.28
C ARG A 262 -3.39 30.71 22.27
N PRO A 263 -2.69 30.33 23.35
CA PRO A 263 -1.24 30.46 23.39
C PRO A 263 -0.58 29.50 22.37
N TRP A 264 0.61 29.89 21.91
CA TRP A 264 1.50 29.00 21.17
C TRP A 264 1.99 27.88 22.08
N LEU A 265 1.77 26.63 21.68
CA LEU A 265 2.17 25.46 22.45
C LEU A 265 3.17 24.60 21.65
N PRO A 266 4.17 24.01 22.32
CA PRO A 266 5.06 23.06 21.67
C PRO A 266 4.29 21.91 20.99
N LEU A 267 4.78 21.46 19.86
CA LEU A 267 4.17 20.37 19.09
C LEU A 267 3.93 19.12 19.95
N GLY A 268 4.84 18.77 20.85
CA GLY A 268 4.70 17.64 21.77
C GLY A 268 3.51 17.73 22.73
N HIS A 269 2.92 18.91 22.91
CA HIS A 269 1.70 19.12 23.71
C HIS A 269 0.42 19.11 22.86
N GLN A 270 0.52 18.87 21.55
CA GLN A 270 -0.62 18.73 20.65
C GLN A 270 -1.11 17.28 20.60
N GLY A 271 -2.32 17.08 20.05
CA GLY A 271 -2.82 15.71 19.83
C GLY A 271 -1.94 14.94 18.84
N GLN A 272 -1.80 13.64 19.05
CA GLN A 272 -0.92 12.75 18.26
C GLN A 272 -1.13 12.84 16.75
N GLY A 273 -2.39 13.04 16.30
CA GLY A 273 -2.69 13.21 14.89
C GLY A 273 -2.02 14.46 14.28
N LEU A 274 -2.03 15.59 15.00
CA LEU A 274 -1.35 16.81 14.54
C LEU A 274 0.17 16.66 14.57
N GLN A 275 0.69 15.97 15.58
CA GLN A 275 2.12 15.63 15.65
C GLN A 275 2.55 14.78 14.45
N SER A 276 1.79 13.74 14.10
CA SER A 276 2.06 12.87 12.94
C SER A 276 2.05 13.65 11.62
N LEU A 277 1.07 14.54 11.43
CA LEU A 277 1.03 15.40 10.25
C LEU A 277 2.20 16.36 10.19
N ALA A 278 2.56 16.98 11.31
CA ALA A 278 3.69 17.91 11.37
C ALA A 278 5.01 17.21 11.02
N VAL A 279 5.23 15.97 11.46
CA VAL A 279 6.39 15.16 11.08
C VAL A 279 6.42 14.90 9.58
N ILE A 280 5.29 14.49 8.96
CA ILE A 280 5.21 14.27 7.51
C ILE A 280 5.54 15.57 6.74
N PHE A 281 4.99 16.73 7.16
CA PHE A 281 5.25 18.00 6.48
C PHE A 281 6.67 18.50 6.72
N LEU A 282 7.25 18.22 7.87
CA LEU A 282 8.65 18.48 8.13
C LEU A 282 9.54 17.70 7.14
N PHE A 283 9.25 16.42 6.97
CA PHE A 283 9.96 15.60 5.99
C PHE A 283 9.81 16.15 4.57
N GLN A 284 8.59 16.56 4.20
CA GLN A 284 8.35 17.19 2.89
C GLN A 284 9.20 18.45 2.71
N ALA A 285 9.24 19.32 3.72
CA ALA A 285 10.04 20.52 3.67
C ALA A 285 11.54 20.23 3.56
N ALA A 286 12.03 19.26 4.35
CA ALA A 286 13.42 18.82 4.32
C ALA A 286 13.85 18.31 2.95
N VAL A 287 13.03 17.46 2.34
CA VAL A 287 13.30 16.92 1.02
C VAL A 287 13.24 17.98 -0.05
N SER A 288 12.23 18.84 -0.01
CA SER A 288 12.11 19.94 -0.97
C SER A 288 13.33 20.86 -0.93
N GLN A 289 13.84 21.14 0.26
CA GLN A 289 15.06 21.95 0.44
C GLN A 289 16.28 21.23 -0.14
N GLN A 290 16.50 19.95 0.20
CA GLN A 290 17.62 19.18 -0.30
C GLN A 290 17.57 18.97 -1.82
N LEU A 291 16.39 18.77 -2.40
CA LEU A 291 16.22 18.65 -3.85
C LEU A 291 16.39 19.98 -4.59
N LEU A 292 16.13 21.13 -3.95
CA LEU A 292 16.38 22.45 -4.51
C LEU A 292 17.87 22.80 -4.52
N GLU A 293 18.62 22.28 -3.55
CA GLU A 293 20.07 22.49 -3.42
C GLU A 293 20.89 21.44 -4.19
N ALA A 294 20.23 20.35 -4.63
CA ALA A 294 20.87 19.25 -5.31
C ALA A 294 21.05 19.49 -6.79
N GLU A 295 22.16 19.00 -7.31
CA GLU A 295 22.38 18.85 -8.74
C GLU A 295 21.31 17.94 -9.38
N SER A 296 21.02 18.09 -10.66
CA SER A 296 20.01 17.34 -11.39
C SER A 296 20.21 15.81 -11.24
N GLY A 297 19.12 15.07 -11.00
CA GLY A 297 19.12 13.60 -10.98
C GLY A 297 18.87 12.92 -9.65
N MET A 298 18.80 13.66 -8.52
CA MET A 298 18.45 13.07 -7.22
C MET A 298 16.96 12.79 -7.11
N GLU A 299 16.61 11.58 -6.66
CA GLU A 299 15.24 11.19 -6.33
C GLU A 299 15.19 10.60 -4.91
N ALA A 300 14.34 11.16 -4.07
CA ALA A 300 14.15 10.68 -2.71
C ALA A 300 13.33 9.40 -2.67
N LEU A 301 13.63 8.51 -1.72
CA LEU A 301 12.79 7.39 -1.34
C LEU A 301 12.09 7.69 -0.02
N PHE A 302 10.76 7.68 -0.03
CA PHE A 302 9.92 7.81 1.14
C PHE A 302 9.36 6.44 1.53
N ALA A 303 9.76 5.92 2.67
CA ALA A 303 9.19 4.73 3.27
C ALA A 303 8.35 5.15 4.49
N ILE A 304 7.03 5.06 4.38
CA ILE A 304 6.09 5.59 5.37
C ILE A 304 5.19 4.45 5.85
N GLU A 305 5.30 4.11 7.13
CA GLU A 305 4.43 3.14 7.76
C GLU A 305 3.24 3.82 8.40
N GLU A 306 2.05 3.35 8.05
CA GLU A 306 0.75 3.74 8.60
C GLU A 306 0.61 5.27 8.79
N PRO A 307 0.67 6.07 7.69
CA PRO A 307 0.64 7.53 7.77
C PRO A 307 -0.60 8.09 8.45
N GLU A 308 -1.66 7.32 8.52
CA GLU A 308 -2.95 7.69 9.09
C GLU A 308 -3.12 7.37 10.58
N VAL A 309 -2.16 6.73 11.23
CA VAL A 309 -2.25 6.39 12.65
C VAL A 309 -2.52 7.66 13.47
N HIS A 310 -3.49 7.58 14.37
CA HIS A 310 -4.00 8.67 15.21
C HIS A 310 -4.73 9.80 14.46
N LEU A 311 -4.97 9.68 13.16
CA LEU A 311 -5.74 10.67 12.41
C LEU A 311 -7.24 10.39 12.44
N HIS A 312 -8.04 11.46 12.53
CA HIS A 312 -9.47 11.35 12.30
C HIS A 312 -9.74 10.91 10.83
N PRO A 313 -10.80 10.13 10.54
CA PRO A 313 -11.09 9.63 9.20
C PRO A 313 -11.05 10.68 8.08
N GLN A 314 -11.51 11.90 8.34
CA GLN A 314 -11.45 13.01 7.36
C GLN A 314 -10.00 13.43 7.07
N ALA A 315 -9.15 13.49 8.10
CA ALA A 315 -7.73 13.82 7.95
C ALA A 315 -7.00 12.69 7.20
N ALA A 316 -7.31 11.42 7.48
CA ALA A 316 -6.77 10.28 6.76
C ALA A 316 -7.13 10.30 5.26
N ARG A 317 -8.35 10.73 4.89
CA ARG A 317 -8.74 10.94 3.50
C ARG A 317 -7.94 12.05 2.82
N ALA A 318 -7.75 13.18 3.51
CA ALA A 318 -7.00 14.33 2.98
C ALA A 318 -5.50 14.05 2.89
N LEU A 319 -4.99 13.14 3.71
CA LEU A 319 -3.56 12.81 3.79
C LEU A 319 -3.02 12.29 2.46
N TRP A 320 -3.76 11.43 1.75
CA TRP A 320 -3.35 10.92 0.45
C TRP A 320 -3.00 12.04 -0.54
N GLN A 321 -3.84 13.09 -0.62
CA GLN A 321 -3.60 14.22 -1.52
C GLN A 321 -2.27 14.91 -1.25
N ARG A 322 -1.83 14.91 0.02
CA ARG A 322 -0.54 15.51 0.42
C ARG A 322 0.63 14.58 0.16
N VAL A 323 0.49 13.30 0.55
CA VAL A 323 1.56 12.31 0.36
C VAL A 323 1.80 12.02 -1.13
N SER A 324 0.74 12.04 -1.95
CA SER A 324 0.86 11.82 -3.41
C SER A 324 1.63 12.93 -4.14
N THR A 325 1.77 14.13 -3.54
CA THR A 325 2.54 15.25 -4.11
C THR A 325 4.03 15.23 -3.71
N LEU A 326 4.46 14.31 -2.85
CA LEU A 326 5.89 14.16 -2.51
C LEU A 326 6.70 13.80 -3.75
N THR A 327 7.75 14.56 -4.02
CA THR A 327 8.63 14.30 -5.16
C THR A 327 9.58 13.17 -4.83
N GLY A 328 9.52 12.06 -5.56
CA GLY A 328 10.33 10.87 -5.35
C GLY A 328 9.51 9.58 -5.29
N GLN A 329 10.17 8.46 -5.02
CA GLN A 329 9.53 7.15 -4.87
C GLN A 329 8.89 7.02 -3.48
N ARG A 330 7.69 6.47 -3.41
CA ARG A 330 6.91 6.31 -2.18
C ARG A 330 6.56 4.85 -1.94
N ILE A 331 6.99 4.33 -0.81
CA ILE A 331 6.67 2.98 -0.34
C ILE A 331 5.92 3.14 0.98
N MET A 332 4.67 2.68 1.03
CA MET A 332 3.80 2.92 2.18
C MET A 332 3.12 1.64 2.64
N THR A 333 2.83 1.57 3.93
CA THR A 333 1.91 0.58 4.50
C THR A 333 0.71 1.29 5.10
N THR A 334 -0.47 0.68 5.02
CA THR A 334 -1.68 1.23 5.64
C THR A 334 -2.67 0.14 6.04
N HIS A 335 -3.44 0.43 7.09
CA HIS A 335 -4.61 -0.33 7.51
C HIS A 335 -5.92 0.46 7.35
N SER A 336 -5.86 1.68 6.84
CA SER A 336 -7.01 2.57 6.74
C SER A 336 -7.76 2.41 5.42
N PRO A 337 -9.03 1.96 5.46
CA PRO A 337 -9.91 2.00 4.30
C PRO A 337 -10.08 3.41 3.73
N TYR A 338 -10.06 4.41 4.60
CA TYR A 338 -10.20 5.82 4.23
C TYR A 338 -9.00 6.36 3.47
N PHE A 339 -7.82 5.82 3.72
CA PHE A 339 -6.63 6.14 2.95
C PHE A 339 -6.64 5.42 1.60
N VAL A 340 -6.90 4.11 1.62
CA VAL A 340 -6.87 3.22 0.44
C VAL A 340 -7.86 3.64 -0.66
N GLN A 341 -9.04 4.17 -0.29
CA GLN A 341 -10.05 4.59 -1.27
C GLN A 341 -9.59 5.67 -2.27
N HIS A 342 -8.47 6.34 -1.98
CA HIS A 342 -7.90 7.39 -2.84
C HIS A 342 -6.64 6.92 -3.58
N VAL A 343 -6.11 5.76 -3.24
CA VAL A 343 -4.91 5.20 -3.86
C VAL A 343 -5.28 4.61 -5.22
N PRO A 344 -4.55 4.91 -6.30
CA PRO A 344 -4.73 4.24 -7.58
C PRO A 344 -4.59 2.71 -7.42
N LEU A 345 -5.46 1.95 -8.08
CA LEU A 345 -5.49 0.49 -7.93
C LEU A 345 -4.16 -0.18 -8.31
N ARG A 346 -3.46 0.38 -9.29
CA ARG A 346 -2.16 -0.12 -9.75
C ARG A 346 -1.04 0.06 -8.72
N ASP A 347 -1.21 1.01 -7.80
CA ASP A 347 -0.24 1.27 -6.73
C ASP A 347 -0.47 0.35 -5.51
N LEU A 348 -1.62 -0.34 -5.44
CA LEU A 348 -1.95 -1.25 -4.35
C LEU A 348 -1.21 -2.59 -4.47
N ARG A 349 -0.74 -3.08 -3.32
CA ARG A 349 -0.14 -4.40 -3.13
C ARG A 349 -0.82 -5.06 -1.95
N ILE A 350 -1.63 -6.10 -2.20
CA ILE A 350 -2.30 -6.83 -1.12
C ILE A 350 -1.38 -7.92 -0.60
N VAL A 351 -0.94 -7.76 0.64
CA VAL A 351 -0.09 -8.73 1.34
C VAL A 351 -0.99 -9.67 2.12
N GLY A 352 -0.89 -10.95 1.85
CA GLY A 352 -1.66 -12.00 2.49
C GLY A 352 -0.79 -13.18 2.92
N LEU A 353 -1.39 -14.11 3.66
CA LEU A 353 -0.76 -15.37 4.04
C LEU A 353 -1.45 -16.52 3.29
N ARG A 354 -0.68 -17.33 2.58
CA ARG A 354 -1.17 -18.56 1.95
C ARG A 354 -0.27 -19.73 2.37
N GLY A 355 -0.85 -20.72 3.04
CA GLY A 355 -0.08 -21.85 3.55
C GLY A 355 1.05 -21.41 4.50
N GLY A 356 0.82 -20.40 5.35
CA GLY A 356 1.80 -19.86 6.29
C GLY A 356 2.91 -19.01 5.67
N LYS A 357 2.81 -18.67 4.38
CA LYS A 357 3.82 -17.84 3.67
C LYS A 357 3.21 -16.52 3.23
N SER A 358 3.97 -15.44 3.36
CA SER A 358 3.58 -14.15 2.82
C SER A 358 3.55 -14.20 1.29
N VAL A 359 2.45 -13.71 0.71
CA VAL A 359 2.28 -13.53 -0.73
C VAL A 359 1.81 -12.11 -0.99
N VAL A 360 2.21 -11.55 -2.11
CA VAL A 360 1.78 -10.22 -2.54
C VAL A 360 1.03 -10.34 -3.85
N ALA A 361 -0.18 -9.79 -3.87
CA ALA A 361 -1.00 -9.72 -5.07
C ALA A 361 -1.12 -8.27 -5.53
N SER A 362 -1.10 -8.05 -6.85
CA SER A 362 -1.18 -6.73 -7.47
C SER A 362 -1.69 -6.84 -8.90
N ILE A 363 -2.19 -5.73 -9.42
CA ILE A 363 -2.52 -5.62 -10.84
C ILE A 363 -1.20 -5.58 -11.62
N PRO A 364 -1.00 -6.47 -12.60
CA PRO A 364 0.20 -6.43 -13.45
C PRO A 364 0.30 -5.11 -14.21
N ALA A 365 1.50 -4.54 -14.30
CA ALA A 365 1.72 -3.33 -15.09
C ALA A 365 1.50 -3.58 -16.59
N ARG A 366 1.94 -4.75 -17.05
CA ARG A 366 1.78 -5.21 -18.45
C ARG A 366 1.85 -6.72 -18.52
N THR A 367 1.34 -7.28 -19.62
CA THR A 367 1.46 -8.70 -19.95
C THR A 367 2.03 -8.81 -21.37
N VAL A 368 3.08 -9.59 -21.54
CA VAL A 368 3.77 -9.78 -22.83
C VAL A 368 3.32 -11.07 -23.49
N SER A 369 3.03 -11.03 -24.79
CA SER A 369 2.74 -12.21 -25.61
C SER A 369 4.00 -12.75 -26.27
N THR A 370 3.87 -13.91 -26.95
CA THR A 370 4.90 -14.45 -27.84
C THR A 370 4.76 -13.96 -29.28
N VAL A 371 3.72 -13.13 -29.56
CA VAL A 371 3.42 -12.64 -30.92
C VAL A 371 4.25 -11.40 -31.19
N PRO A 372 5.00 -11.37 -32.33
CA PRO A 372 5.88 -10.25 -32.63
C PRO A 372 5.10 -8.98 -32.98
N TRP A 373 5.66 -7.82 -32.64
CA TRP A 373 5.16 -6.52 -33.06
C TRP A 373 5.59 -6.24 -34.48
N THR A 374 4.63 -6.24 -35.42
CA THR A 374 4.87 -5.97 -36.83
C THR A 374 4.44 -4.56 -37.24
N GLU A 375 4.80 -4.14 -38.46
CA GLU A 375 4.33 -2.87 -39.03
C GLU A 375 2.80 -2.83 -39.17
N SER A 376 2.18 -3.96 -39.54
CA SER A 376 0.71 -4.11 -39.61
C SER A 376 0.05 -3.88 -38.26
N VAL A 377 0.62 -4.43 -37.19
CA VAL A 377 0.17 -4.21 -35.79
C VAL A 377 0.31 -2.75 -35.42
N SER A 378 1.46 -2.13 -35.71
CA SER A 378 1.69 -0.70 -35.44
C SER A 378 0.66 0.19 -36.12
N LYS A 379 0.39 -0.04 -37.42
CA LYS A 379 -0.64 0.70 -38.19
C LYS A 379 -2.04 0.50 -37.64
N PHE A 380 -2.38 -0.73 -37.24
CA PHE A 380 -3.67 -1.03 -36.63
C PHE A 380 -3.84 -0.29 -35.30
N ILE A 381 -2.86 -0.36 -34.40
CA ILE A 381 -2.93 0.26 -33.08
C ILE A 381 -3.03 1.78 -33.19
N ALA A 382 -2.20 2.41 -34.03
CA ALA A 382 -2.25 3.86 -34.26
C ALA A 382 -3.58 4.29 -34.92
N GLY A 383 -4.06 3.54 -35.92
CA GLY A 383 -5.32 3.84 -36.59
C GLY A 383 -6.56 3.69 -35.72
N ALA A 384 -6.52 2.83 -34.71
CA ALA A 384 -7.59 2.59 -33.75
C ALA A 384 -7.38 3.33 -32.41
N GLN A 385 -6.30 4.11 -32.26
CA GLN A 385 -5.95 4.84 -31.03
C GLN A 385 -5.84 3.93 -29.79
N LEU A 386 -5.17 2.79 -29.95
CA LEU A 386 -5.04 1.74 -28.92
C LEU A 386 -3.68 1.75 -28.21
N GLU A 387 -2.87 2.81 -28.29
CA GLU A 387 -1.59 2.96 -27.63
C GLU A 387 -1.70 2.93 -26.10
N GLY A 388 -2.87 3.26 -25.57
CA GLY A 388 -3.19 3.11 -24.15
C GLY A 388 -3.33 1.64 -23.71
N ILE A 389 -3.65 0.73 -24.64
CA ILE A 389 -3.89 -0.69 -24.38
C ILE A 389 -2.69 -1.54 -24.76
N PHE A 390 -2.07 -1.29 -25.91
CA PHE A 390 -0.98 -2.10 -26.45
C PHE A 390 0.32 -1.31 -26.59
N GLU A 391 1.43 -1.99 -26.42
CA GLU A 391 2.77 -1.45 -26.68
C GLU A 391 3.70 -2.54 -27.23
N LYS A 392 4.81 -2.12 -27.82
CA LYS A 392 5.91 -3.02 -28.18
C LYS A 392 6.76 -3.26 -26.95
N ASP A 393 6.89 -4.52 -26.53
CA ASP A 393 7.81 -4.85 -25.44
C ASP A 393 9.27 -4.58 -25.87
N PRO A 394 10.00 -3.72 -25.14
CA PRO A 394 11.35 -3.34 -25.53
C PRO A 394 12.37 -4.49 -25.44
N ALA A 395 12.10 -5.50 -24.58
CA ALA A 395 13.02 -6.61 -24.37
C ALA A 395 12.87 -7.71 -25.43
N SER A 396 11.63 -8.12 -25.73
CA SER A 396 11.35 -9.22 -26.66
C SER A 396 10.97 -8.77 -28.07
N GLY A 397 10.57 -7.50 -28.23
CA GLY A 397 10.01 -6.99 -29.49
C GLY A 397 8.60 -7.47 -29.79
N ASN A 398 7.93 -8.10 -28.83
CA ASN A 398 6.60 -8.68 -28.98
C ASN A 398 5.48 -7.69 -28.57
N ILE A 399 4.23 -8.11 -28.82
CA ILE A 399 3.05 -7.36 -28.37
C ILE A 399 2.90 -7.51 -26.87
N ALA A 400 2.81 -6.40 -26.17
CA ALA A 400 2.45 -6.32 -24.77
C ALA A 400 1.12 -5.57 -24.60
N ALA A 401 0.31 -5.97 -23.63
CA ALA A 401 -0.91 -5.27 -23.25
C ALA A 401 -0.78 -4.69 -21.84
N LYS A 402 -1.22 -3.45 -21.67
CA LYS A 402 -1.22 -2.67 -20.41
C LYS A 402 -2.56 -2.68 -19.70
N SER A 403 -3.62 -3.12 -20.38
CA SER A 403 -4.97 -3.24 -19.83
C SER A 403 -5.73 -4.36 -20.52
N TRP A 404 -6.91 -4.68 -19.97
CA TRP A 404 -7.86 -5.54 -20.63
C TRP A 404 -8.32 -4.98 -21.98
N PHE A 405 -8.65 -5.86 -22.91
CA PHE A 405 -9.20 -5.54 -24.23
C PHE A 405 -10.25 -6.55 -24.66
N SER A 406 -11.21 -6.11 -25.50
CA SER A 406 -12.34 -6.90 -25.94
C SER A 406 -11.98 -8.01 -26.93
N ALA A 407 -12.88 -8.98 -27.11
CA ALA A 407 -12.76 -10.03 -28.14
C ALA A 407 -12.68 -9.43 -29.56
N GLU A 408 -13.39 -8.31 -29.79
CA GLU A 408 -13.34 -7.58 -31.06
C GLU A 408 -11.94 -7.08 -31.39
N TYR A 409 -11.25 -6.49 -30.38
CA TYR A 409 -9.86 -6.06 -30.58
C TYR A 409 -8.91 -7.23 -30.73
N ALA A 410 -9.15 -8.35 -30.06
CA ALA A 410 -8.37 -9.57 -30.24
C ALA A 410 -8.49 -10.10 -31.68
N GLU A 411 -9.70 -10.13 -32.23
CA GLU A 411 -9.93 -10.57 -33.62
C GLU A 411 -9.29 -9.62 -34.66
N LYS A 412 -9.43 -8.32 -34.46
CA LYS A 412 -8.80 -7.32 -35.34
C LYS A 412 -7.28 -7.40 -35.27
N LEU A 413 -6.71 -7.57 -34.09
CA LEU A 413 -5.27 -7.76 -33.89
C LEU A 413 -4.78 -9.04 -34.56
N ALA A 414 -5.51 -10.15 -34.41
CA ALA A 414 -5.22 -11.40 -35.10
C ALA A 414 -5.32 -11.25 -36.64
N GLY A 415 -6.20 -10.36 -37.10
CA GLY A 415 -6.35 -10.00 -38.51
C GLY A 415 -5.10 -9.40 -39.13
N CYS A 416 -4.22 -8.79 -38.35
CA CYS A 416 -2.94 -8.26 -38.83
C CYS A 416 -1.98 -9.35 -39.32
N PHE A 417 -2.27 -10.61 -39.01
CA PHE A 417 -1.45 -11.78 -39.37
C PHE A 417 -2.13 -12.69 -40.39
N LYS A 418 -3.23 -12.23 -41.05
CA LYS A 418 -3.87 -12.99 -42.12
C LYS A 418 -2.88 -13.19 -43.25
N GLY A 419 -2.62 -14.45 -43.56
CA GLY A 419 -1.64 -14.83 -44.59
C GLY A 419 -0.32 -15.39 -44.06
N ASP A 420 -0.05 -15.26 -42.77
CA ASP A 420 1.12 -15.89 -42.16
C ASP A 420 0.89 -17.41 -42.03
N ALA A 421 1.97 -18.18 -42.22
CA ALA A 421 1.90 -19.65 -42.10
C ALA A 421 1.47 -20.11 -40.70
N ASP A 422 1.70 -19.29 -39.66
CA ASP A 422 1.40 -19.53 -38.25
C ASP A 422 0.23 -18.67 -37.72
N ALA A 423 -0.63 -18.14 -38.61
CA ALA A 423 -1.72 -17.25 -38.24
C ALA A 423 -2.66 -17.83 -37.17
N THR A 424 -2.94 -19.13 -37.22
CA THR A 424 -3.79 -19.84 -36.25
C THR A 424 -3.13 -19.83 -34.86
N THR A 425 -1.83 -20.10 -34.80
CA THR A 425 -1.05 -20.08 -33.53
C THR A 425 -1.02 -18.66 -32.93
N LYS A 426 -0.77 -17.65 -33.78
CA LYS A 426 -0.77 -16.24 -33.36
C LYS A 426 -2.14 -15.80 -32.82
N LYS A 427 -3.24 -16.23 -33.48
CA LYS A 427 -4.60 -15.98 -32.98
C LYS A 427 -4.82 -16.60 -31.59
N ALA A 428 -4.40 -17.84 -31.38
CA ALA A 428 -4.50 -18.50 -30.08
C ALA A 428 -3.67 -17.79 -29.00
N GLU A 429 -2.46 -17.33 -29.32
CA GLU A 429 -1.62 -16.59 -28.38
C GLU A 429 -2.19 -15.18 -28.05
N ILE A 430 -2.86 -14.52 -29.00
CA ILE A 430 -3.58 -13.26 -28.75
C ILE A 430 -4.77 -13.48 -27.82
N GLU A 431 -5.54 -14.55 -28.00
CA GLU A 431 -6.62 -14.92 -27.05
C GLU A 431 -6.08 -15.26 -25.67
N LYS A 432 -4.97 -15.95 -25.60
CA LYS A 432 -4.28 -16.23 -24.34
C LYS A 432 -3.77 -14.95 -23.65
N LEU A 433 -3.28 -13.96 -24.43
CA LEU A 433 -2.93 -12.64 -23.92
C LEU A 433 -4.18 -11.95 -23.36
N ARG A 434 -5.32 -11.95 -24.08
CA ARG A 434 -6.59 -11.38 -23.65
C ARG A 434 -7.04 -12.00 -22.32
N HIS A 435 -7.01 -13.33 -22.22
CA HIS A 435 -7.36 -14.04 -20.99
C HIS A 435 -6.46 -13.66 -19.81
N LYS A 436 -5.14 -13.54 -20.02
CA LYS A 436 -4.23 -13.08 -18.97
C LYS A 436 -4.48 -11.63 -18.54
N CYS A 437 -4.88 -10.77 -19.48
CA CYS A 437 -5.17 -9.36 -19.20
C CYS A 437 -6.53 -9.13 -18.57
N ARG A 438 -7.41 -10.16 -18.40
CA ARG A 438 -8.74 -10.00 -17.80
C ARG A 438 -8.74 -9.32 -16.43
N THR A 439 -7.66 -9.49 -15.67
CA THR A 439 -7.47 -8.91 -14.33
C THR A 439 -6.92 -7.48 -14.34
N MET A 440 -6.65 -6.92 -15.51
CA MET A 440 -6.08 -5.58 -15.66
C MET A 440 -7.21 -4.59 -16.01
N PRO A 441 -7.53 -3.61 -15.15
CA PRO A 441 -8.58 -2.63 -15.45
C PRO A 441 -8.21 -1.78 -16.66
N SER A 442 -9.20 -1.41 -17.44
CA SER A 442 -9.09 -0.38 -18.48
C SER A 442 -9.13 1.02 -17.85
N ALA A 443 -8.84 2.06 -18.63
CA ALA A 443 -8.98 3.44 -18.18
C ALA A 443 -10.43 3.77 -17.79
N GLU A 444 -11.41 3.24 -18.54
CA GLU A 444 -12.83 3.38 -18.22
C GLU A 444 -13.18 2.67 -16.92
N ASP A 445 -12.69 1.44 -16.71
CA ASP A 445 -12.86 0.71 -15.45
C ASP A 445 -12.32 1.51 -14.26
N GLU A 446 -11.13 2.11 -14.39
CA GLU A 446 -10.52 2.90 -13.32
C GLU A 446 -11.33 4.16 -12.98
N VAL A 447 -11.89 4.84 -13.99
CA VAL A 447 -12.78 5.99 -13.79
C VAL A 447 -14.08 5.55 -13.11
N GLU A 448 -14.70 4.48 -13.58
CA GLU A 448 -15.94 3.93 -13.03
C GLU A 448 -15.75 3.48 -11.58
N LEU A 449 -14.70 2.73 -11.30
CA LEU A 449 -14.35 2.33 -9.94
C LEU A 449 -13.99 3.52 -9.05
N GLY A 450 -13.31 4.54 -9.59
CA GLY A 450 -13.01 5.77 -8.86
C GLY A 450 -14.28 6.52 -8.44
N PHE A 451 -15.31 6.52 -9.29
CA PHE A 451 -16.61 7.12 -8.98
C PHE A 451 -17.39 6.29 -7.95
N HIS A 452 -17.42 4.98 -8.12
CA HIS A 452 -18.14 4.05 -7.25
C HIS A 452 -17.31 3.62 -6.02
N GLY A 453 -15.99 3.57 -6.11
CA GLY A 453 -15.09 3.23 -5.03
C GLY A 453 -15.18 4.18 -3.83
N ARG A 454 -15.60 5.43 -4.06
CA ARG A 454 -15.97 6.36 -2.97
C ARG A 454 -17.19 5.87 -2.17
N ARG A 455 -18.06 5.06 -2.78
CA ARG A 455 -19.25 4.45 -2.14
C ARG A 455 -18.91 3.11 -1.48
N VAL A 456 -18.14 2.28 -2.18
CA VAL A 456 -17.75 0.92 -1.74
C VAL A 456 -16.53 0.97 -0.80
N ARG A 457 -16.19 2.10 -0.26
CA ARG A 457 -15.12 2.32 0.73
C ARG A 457 -13.97 1.32 0.60
N GLY A 458 -12.73 1.73 0.73
CA GLY A 458 -11.54 0.87 0.63
C GLY A 458 -11.54 -0.41 1.50
N GLU A 459 -12.59 -0.65 2.29
CA GLU A 459 -12.82 -1.83 3.12
C GLU A 459 -12.79 -3.15 2.33
N ILE A 460 -13.27 -3.14 1.09
CA ILE A 460 -13.33 -4.36 0.26
C ILE A 460 -11.95 -5.00 0.07
N PHE A 461 -10.87 -4.20 0.02
CA PHE A 461 -9.51 -4.70 -0.18
C PHE A 461 -8.91 -5.36 1.06
N PHE A 462 -9.56 -5.23 2.23
CA PHE A 462 -9.17 -5.90 3.47
C PHE A 462 -9.95 -7.20 3.71
N ALA A 463 -10.93 -7.50 2.84
CA ALA A 463 -11.74 -8.70 2.93
C ALA A 463 -10.94 -9.95 2.57
N ARG A 464 -11.26 -11.07 3.22
CA ARG A 464 -10.74 -12.40 2.87
C ARG A 464 -11.52 -13.04 1.72
N ARG A 465 -12.75 -12.57 1.47
CA ARG A 465 -13.65 -13.04 0.41
C ARG A 465 -14.65 -11.95 0.06
N TRP A 466 -15.01 -11.88 -1.22
CA TRP A 466 -16.11 -11.03 -1.68
C TRP A 466 -17.34 -11.87 -1.97
N LEU A 467 -18.49 -11.39 -1.50
CA LEU A 467 -19.80 -11.85 -1.92
C LEU A 467 -20.48 -10.72 -2.68
N LEU A 468 -20.59 -10.90 -4.00
CA LEU A 468 -21.17 -9.93 -4.90
C LEU A 468 -22.67 -10.23 -5.01
N VAL A 469 -23.50 -9.25 -4.75
CA VAL A 469 -24.96 -9.34 -4.83
C VAL A 469 -25.49 -8.18 -5.68
N GLU A 470 -26.69 -8.36 -6.24
CA GLU A 470 -27.23 -7.40 -7.17
C GLU A 470 -27.57 -6.08 -6.49
N GLY A 471 -28.24 -6.11 -5.34
CA GLY A 471 -28.67 -4.90 -4.67
C GLY A 471 -28.74 -4.96 -3.14
N VAL A 472 -29.33 -3.91 -2.57
CA VAL A 472 -29.41 -3.69 -1.12
C VAL A 472 -30.27 -4.76 -0.41
N CYS A 473 -31.29 -5.32 -1.06
CA CYS A 473 -32.15 -6.33 -0.46
C CYS A 473 -31.39 -7.62 -0.20
N GLU A 474 -30.65 -8.07 -1.21
CA GLU A 474 -29.79 -9.25 -1.11
C GLU A 474 -28.69 -9.02 -0.06
N HIS A 475 -28.10 -7.83 -0.02
CA HIS A 475 -27.11 -7.45 0.98
C HIS A 475 -27.66 -7.61 2.42
N LEU A 476 -28.85 -7.06 2.69
CA LEU A 476 -29.47 -7.17 4.01
C LEU A 476 -29.86 -8.63 4.34
N LEU A 477 -30.40 -9.34 3.36
CA LEU A 477 -30.87 -10.71 3.54
C LEU A 477 -29.72 -11.68 3.84
N VAL A 478 -28.60 -11.57 3.10
CA VAL A 478 -27.47 -12.47 3.30
C VAL A 478 -26.82 -12.30 4.68
N HIS A 479 -26.69 -11.06 5.17
CA HIS A 479 -26.25 -10.80 6.54
C HIS A 479 -27.19 -11.40 7.59
N ALA A 480 -28.51 -11.30 7.36
CA ALA A 480 -29.51 -11.87 8.27
C ALA A 480 -29.43 -13.41 8.32
N ILE A 481 -29.32 -14.06 7.15
CA ILE A 481 -29.16 -15.52 7.06
C ILE A 481 -27.87 -15.97 7.76
N ALA A 482 -26.76 -15.31 7.48
CA ALA A 482 -25.47 -15.63 8.08
C ALA A 482 -25.50 -15.54 9.61
N LYS A 483 -26.12 -14.49 10.14
CA LYS A 483 -26.31 -14.31 11.58
C LYS A 483 -27.17 -15.42 12.18
N ALA A 484 -28.30 -15.77 11.55
CA ALA A 484 -29.18 -16.85 12.01
C ALA A 484 -28.48 -18.22 12.01
N LEU A 485 -27.58 -18.48 11.03
CA LEU A 485 -26.78 -19.69 10.94
C LEU A 485 -25.58 -19.71 11.91
N ALA A 486 -25.46 -18.72 12.81
CA ALA A 486 -24.33 -18.54 13.72
C ALA A 486 -22.98 -18.53 12.97
N TRP A 487 -22.92 -17.79 11.88
CA TRP A 487 -21.73 -17.57 11.06
C TRP A 487 -21.71 -16.14 10.50
N PRO A 488 -21.58 -15.09 11.36
CA PRO A 488 -21.58 -13.70 10.93
C PRO A 488 -20.47 -13.43 9.91
N LEU A 489 -20.79 -12.76 8.79
CA LEU A 489 -19.88 -12.56 7.67
C LEU A 489 -18.63 -11.77 8.06
N ASP A 490 -18.81 -10.71 8.87
CA ASP A 490 -17.72 -9.83 9.28
C ASP A 490 -16.67 -10.57 10.13
N GLU A 491 -17.09 -11.47 11.03
CA GLU A 491 -16.18 -12.26 11.86
C GLU A 491 -15.29 -13.20 11.01
N HIS A 492 -15.76 -13.54 9.80
CA HIS A 492 -15.06 -14.41 8.87
C HIS A 492 -14.39 -13.66 7.70
N GLY A 493 -14.45 -12.32 7.74
CA GLY A 493 -13.82 -11.46 6.73
C GLY A 493 -14.48 -11.55 5.37
N VAL A 494 -15.79 -11.84 5.31
CA VAL A 494 -16.56 -11.80 4.06
C VAL A 494 -17.21 -10.44 3.92
N THR A 495 -16.89 -9.72 2.86
CA THR A 495 -17.53 -8.44 2.54
C THR A 495 -18.55 -8.64 1.44
N VAL A 496 -19.77 -8.16 1.70
CA VAL A 496 -20.87 -8.16 0.72
C VAL A 496 -20.82 -6.87 -0.09
N ILE A 497 -20.83 -6.99 -1.40
CA ILE A 497 -20.76 -5.86 -2.34
C ILE A 497 -22.03 -5.87 -3.20
N ASP A 498 -22.85 -4.83 -3.10
CA ASP A 498 -23.98 -4.59 -3.98
C ASP A 498 -23.51 -3.86 -5.25
N PHE A 499 -23.42 -4.57 -6.37
CA PHE A 499 -22.77 -4.05 -7.58
C PHE A 499 -23.74 -3.37 -8.58
N GLN A 500 -25.07 -3.49 -8.43
CA GLN A 500 -26.05 -2.94 -9.36
C GLN A 500 -25.89 -1.42 -9.61
N GLN A 501 -25.43 -0.69 -8.62
CA GLN A 501 -25.19 0.75 -8.74
C GLN A 501 -23.78 1.11 -9.24
N SER A 502 -23.00 0.11 -9.63
CA SER A 502 -21.57 0.22 -9.95
C SER A 502 -21.26 -0.05 -11.43
N GLY A 503 -22.29 -0.16 -12.27
CA GLY A 503 -22.23 -0.20 -13.73
C GLY A 503 -21.86 -1.55 -14.32
N ASN A 504 -20.60 -1.99 -14.25
CA ASN A 504 -20.11 -3.19 -14.92
C ASN A 504 -19.82 -4.34 -13.94
N ALA A 505 -20.65 -5.40 -14.00
CA ALA A 505 -20.49 -6.58 -13.14
C ALA A 505 -19.17 -7.35 -13.36
N GLY A 506 -18.55 -7.25 -14.54
CA GLY A 506 -17.30 -7.95 -14.86
C GLY A 506 -16.05 -7.38 -14.19
N ILE A 507 -16.10 -6.14 -13.69
CA ILE A 507 -14.96 -5.47 -13.04
C ILE A 507 -14.61 -6.14 -11.71
N TYR A 508 -15.61 -6.46 -10.87
CA TYR A 508 -15.38 -6.99 -9.52
C TYR A 508 -14.70 -8.36 -9.51
N PRO A 509 -15.17 -9.36 -10.30
CA PRO A 509 -14.45 -10.62 -10.47
C PRO A 509 -13.00 -10.43 -10.90
N ALA A 510 -12.77 -9.55 -11.86
CA ALA A 510 -11.44 -9.28 -12.38
C ALA A 510 -10.49 -8.69 -11.32
N LEU A 511 -10.97 -7.73 -10.51
CA LEU A 511 -10.20 -7.17 -9.40
C LEU A 511 -9.98 -8.19 -8.29
N ALA A 512 -11.00 -8.98 -7.96
CA ALA A 512 -10.89 -10.04 -6.97
C ALA A 512 -9.77 -11.03 -7.34
N ASP A 513 -9.75 -11.45 -8.60
CA ASP A 513 -8.70 -12.34 -9.13
C ASP A 513 -7.32 -11.66 -9.15
N ALA A 514 -7.24 -10.38 -9.56
CA ALA A 514 -5.98 -9.62 -9.56
C ALA A 514 -5.36 -9.57 -8.17
N PHE A 515 -6.18 -9.33 -7.17
CA PHE A 515 -5.75 -9.24 -5.77
C PHE A 515 -5.79 -10.58 -5.03
N GLY A 516 -6.16 -11.65 -5.73
CA GLY A 516 -6.23 -13.00 -5.17
C GLY A 516 -7.27 -13.15 -4.07
N ILE A 517 -8.35 -12.37 -4.11
CA ILE A 517 -9.47 -12.44 -3.17
C ILE A 517 -10.51 -13.42 -3.74
N PRO A 518 -10.83 -14.53 -3.07
CA PRO A 518 -11.90 -15.42 -3.51
C PRO A 518 -13.23 -14.67 -3.57
N TRP A 519 -14.03 -14.94 -4.60
CA TRP A 519 -15.30 -14.29 -4.76
C TRP A 519 -16.43 -15.27 -5.11
N ASN A 520 -17.66 -14.89 -4.81
CA ASN A 520 -18.87 -15.50 -5.31
C ASN A 520 -19.85 -14.40 -5.70
N MET A 521 -20.70 -14.66 -6.69
CA MET A 521 -21.73 -13.75 -7.14
C MET A 521 -23.10 -14.45 -7.13
N ILE A 522 -24.12 -13.78 -6.59
CA ILE A 522 -25.50 -14.24 -6.63
C ILE A 522 -26.34 -13.14 -7.27
N VAL A 523 -27.08 -13.49 -8.31
CA VAL A 523 -27.92 -12.58 -9.10
C VAL A 523 -29.33 -13.14 -9.26
N ASP A 524 -30.27 -12.29 -9.66
CA ASP A 524 -31.65 -12.67 -9.98
C ASP A 524 -31.71 -13.61 -11.21
N GLY A 525 -32.88 -14.20 -11.46
CA GLY A 525 -33.13 -15.06 -12.62
C GLY A 525 -33.73 -14.33 -13.82
N ASP A 526 -33.51 -13.03 -13.94
CA ASP A 526 -34.11 -12.17 -14.97
C ASP A 526 -33.19 -11.92 -16.18
N ALA A 527 -33.64 -11.10 -17.11
CA ALA A 527 -32.89 -10.78 -18.33
C ALA A 527 -31.70 -9.82 -18.06
N GLU A 528 -31.75 -9.05 -16.98
CA GLU A 528 -30.65 -8.15 -16.58
C GLU A 528 -29.47 -8.93 -16.02
N SER A 529 -29.75 -9.91 -15.22
CA SER A 529 -28.75 -10.84 -14.66
C SER A 529 -28.02 -11.65 -15.73
N GLU A 530 -28.69 -11.97 -16.84
CA GLU A 530 -28.03 -12.59 -18.00
C GLU A 530 -27.04 -11.62 -18.68
N LYS A 531 -27.31 -10.31 -18.67
CA LYS A 531 -26.34 -9.30 -19.14
C LYS A 531 -25.12 -9.24 -18.24
N PHE A 532 -25.30 -9.34 -16.92
CA PHE A 532 -24.17 -9.40 -15.98
C PHE A 532 -23.28 -10.61 -16.25
N ARG A 533 -23.89 -11.77 -16.46
CA ARG A 533 -23.17 -12.98 -16.85
C ARG A 533 -22.39 -12.78 -18.16
N GLN A 534 -23.03 -12.16 -19.15
CA GLN A 534 -22.38 -11.87 -20.43
C GLN A 534 -21.20 -10.88 -20.26
N GLN A 535 -21.33 -9.84 -19.45
CA GLN A 535 -20.24 -8.90 -19.15
C GLN A 535 -19.02 -9.62 -18.55
N ILE A 536 -19.25 -10.61 -17.67
CA ILE A 536 -18.16 -11.41 -17.09
C ILE A 536 -17.52 -12.30 -18.17
N MET A 537 -18.32 -12.94 -19.01
CA MET A 537 -17.84 -13.76 -20.14
C MET A 537 -17.04 -12.92 -21.15
N ASP A 538 -17.53 -11.73 -21.49
CA ASP A 538 -16.85 -10.82 -22.41
C ASP A 538 -15.48 -10.40 -21.88
N ARG A 539 -15.32 -10.34 -20.56
CA ARG A 539 -14.04 -10.05 -19.92
C ARG A 539 -13.03 -11.20 -19.98
N GLY A 540 -13.45 -12.36 -20.49
CA GLY A 540 -12.56 -13.49 -20.71
C GLY A 540 -12.69 -14.63 -19.70
N TYR A 541 -13.76 -14.63 -18.89
CA TYR A 541 -14.16 -15.80 -18.12
C TYR A 541 -14.87 -16.82 -19.01
N ASN A 542 -14.80 -18.08 -18.65
CA ASN A 542 -15.52 -19.17 -19.33
C ASN A 542 -16.54 -19.83 -18.40
N GLU A 543 -17.33 -20.75 -18.95
CA GLU A 543 -18.37 -21.46 -18.19
C GLU A 543 -17.82 -22.24 -16.99
N ASP A 544 -16.62 -22.82 -17.12
CA ASP A 544 -16.01 -23.58 -16.04
C ASP A 544 -15.55 -22.67 -14.90
N ASP A 545 -15.06 -21.47 -15.22
CA ASP A 545 -14.72 -20.43 -14.25
C ASP A 545 -15.96 -20.03 -13.42
N LEU A 546 -17.12 -19.96 -14.05
CA LEU A 546 -18.36 -19.48 -13.43
C LEU A 546 -19.12 -20.55 -12.63
N LYS A 547 -18.94 -21.83 -12.91
CA LYS A 547 -19.70 -22.93 -12.27
C LYS A 547 -19.76 -22.89 -10.75
N LEU A 548 -18.67 -22.48 -10.09
CA LEU A 548 -18.56 -22.46 -8.64
C LEU A 548 -18.67 -21.06 -8.04
N GLN A 549 -18.58 -20.05 -8.86
CA GLN A 549 -18.47 -18.64 -8.42
C GLN A 549 -19.73 -17.82 -8.71
N PHE A 550 -20.47 -18.19 -9.75
CA PHE A 550 -21.67 -17.45 -10.20
C PHE A 550 -22.93 -18.30 -9.99
N THR A 551 -23.89 -17.75 -9.25
CA THR A 551 -25.16 -18.41 -8.96
C THR A 551 -26.30 -17.48 -9.39
N MET A 552 -27.26 -18.00 -10.12
CA MET A 552 -28.45 -17.29 -10.54
C MET A 552 -29.68 -17.89 -9.85
N HIS A 553 -30.63 -17.06 -9.42
CA HIS A 553 -31.93 -17.53 -8.95
C HIS A 553 -32.68 -18.28 -10.06
N PRO A 554 -33.66 -19.15 -9.74
CA PRO A 554 -34.45 -19.84 -10.74
C PRO A 554 -35.14 -18.87 -11.70
N LYS A 555 -35.00 -19.08 -13.01
CA LYS A 555 -35.63 -18.23 -14.03
C LYS A 555 -37.16 -18.44 -14.08
N PRO A 556 -37.96 -17.39 -14.28
CA PRO A 556 -37.61 -15.97 -14.47
C PRO A 556 -37.75 -15.11 -13.18
N GLN A 557 -37.37 -15.63 -12.03
CA GLN A 557 -37.65 -15.04 -10.71
C GLN A 557 -36.59 -14.03 -10.26
N ASP A 558 -37.03 -12.84 -9.89
CA ASP A 558 -36.24 -11.97 -9.03
C ASP A 558 -36.34 -12.42 -7.55
N LEU A 559 -35.69 -11.70 -6.62
CA LEU A 559 -35.68 -12.04 -5.20
C LEU A 559 -37.10 -12.09 -4.63
N GLU A 560 -37.98 -11.13 -4.97
CA GLU A 560 -39.34 -11.05 -4.49
C GLU A 560 -40.20 -12.22 -4.98
N ASP A 561 -40.09 -12.55 -6.29
CA ASP A 561 -40.80 -13.69 -6.88
C ASP A 561 -40.34 -15.01 -6.23
N ASN A 562 -39.04 -15.15 -5.95
CA ASN A 562 -38.48 -16.32 -5.32
C ASN A 562 -38.98 -16.47 -3.86
N LEU A 563 -39.02 -15.40 -3.08
CA LEU A 563 -39.57 -15.41 -1.73
C LEU A 563 -41.03 -15.82 -1.70
N VAL A 564 -41.85 -15.34 -2.65
CA VAL A 564 -43.26 -15.73 -2.77
C VAL A 564 -43.39 -17.21 -3.18
N ALA A 565 -42.60 -17.67 -4.15
CA ALA A 565 -42.56 -19.08 -4.57
C ALA A 565 -42.17 -20.03 -3.44
N LEU A 566 -41.34 -19.59 -2.51
CA LEU A 566 -40.94 -20.33 -1.29
C LEU A 566 -42.02 -20.29 -0.19
N GLY A 567 -43.18 -19.66 -0.44
CA GLY A 567 -44.33 -19.64 0.49
C GLY A 567 -44.31 -18.53 1.52
N HIS A 568 -43.46 -17.51 1.36
CA HIS A 568 -43.36 -16.38 2.30
C HIS A 568 -44.39 -15.26 2.05
N GLU A 569 -45.29 -15.38 1.06
CA GLU A 569 -46.31 -14.39 0.72
C GLU A 569 -47.12 -13.95 1.96
N PRO A 570 -47.64 -14.84 2.87
CA PRO A 570 -48.39 -14.43 4.02
C PRO A 570 -47.60 -13.55 5.01
N LEU A 571 -46.31 -13.83 5.16
CA LEU A 571 -45.41 -13.03 5.99
C LEU A 571 -45.15 -11.67 5.35
N LEU A 572 -44.82 -11.65 4.05
CA LEU A 572 -44.55 -10.42 3.28
C LEU A 572 -45.78 -9.49 3.26
N ARG A 573 -47.00 -10.06 3.12
CA ARG A 573 -48.24 -9.28 3.20
C ARG A 573 -48.42 -8.61 4.56
N LYS A 574 -48.13 -9.31 5.68
CA LYS A 574 -48.15 -8.73 7.00
C LYS A 574 -47.14 -7.58 7.16
N ILE A 575 -45.95 -7.77 6.68
CA ILE A 575 -44.88 -6.75 6.70
C ILE A 575 -45.31 -5.53 5.87
N LEU A 576 -45.81 -5.75 4.65
CA LEU A 576 -46.24 -4.68 3.77
C LEU A 576 -47.45 -3.92 4.35
N ALA A 577 -48.36 -4.62 5.04
CA ALA A 577 -49.49 -4.01 5.72
C ALA A 577 -49.07 -3.10 6.89
N GLN A 578 -47.99 -3.40 7.57
CA GLN A 578 -47.40 -2.51 8.59
C GLN A 578 -46.85 -1.22 7.96
N ILE A 579 -46.33 -1.30 6.73
CA ILE A 579 -45.67 -0.17 6.03
C ILE A 579 -46.71 0.68 5.26
N GLN A 580 -47.69 0.04 4.59
CA GLN A 580 -48.60 0.69 3.66
C GLN A 580 -50.08 0.64 4.06
N GLY A 581 -50.38 0.01 5.17
CA GLY A 581 -51.76 -0.16 5.67
C GLY A 581 -52.42 -1.49 5.26
N LYS A 582 -53.56 -1.79 5.91
CA LYS A 582 -54.22 -3.10 5.86
C LYS A 582 -54.68 -3.58 4.49
N THR A 583 -54.79 -2.68 3.50
CA THR A 583 -55.17 -3.06 2.12
C THR A 583 -54.16 -4.03 1.47
N ALA A 584 -52.93 -4.06 1.93
CA ALA A 584 -51.94 -5.00 1.43
C ALA A 584 -52.22 -6.48 1.81
N LEU A 585 -53.06 -6.71 2.81
CA LEU A 585 -53.43 -8.07 3.25
C LEU A 585 -54.40 -8.76 2.26
N THR A 586 -55.24 -8.01 1.55
CA THR A 586 -56.35 -8.53 0.76
C THR A 586 -56.31 -8.18 -0.71
N CYS A 587 -55.33 -7.37 -1.15
CA CYS A 587 -55.21 -7.02 -2.57
C CYS A 587 -54.83 -8.25 -3.41
N PRO A 588 -55.16 -8.27 -4.71
CA PRO A 588 -54.74 -9.33 -5.65
C PRO A 588 -53.23 -9.51 -5.67
N THR A 589 -52.78 -10.74 -5.91
CA THR A 589 -51.34 -11.07 -5.89
C THR A 589 -50.53 -10.19 -6.85
N ALA A 590 -51.03 -9.87 -8.02
CA ALA A 590 -50.33 -9.00 -8.98
C ALA A 590 -50.13 -7.58 -8.40
N GLU A 591 -51.14 -7.01 -7.73
CA GLU A 591 -51.06 -5.71 -7.08
C GLU A 591 -50.13 -5.76 -5.87
N PHE A 592 -50.19 -6.84 -5.10
CA PHE A 592 -49.31 -7.09 -3.98
C PHE A 592 -47.82 -7.11 -4.43
N MET A 593 -47.51 -7.87 -5.51
CA MET A 593 -46.16 -7.93 -6.04
C MET A 593 -45.66 -6.56 -6.53
N ALA A 594 -46.50 -5.82 -7.23
CA ALA A 594 -46.17 -4.45 -7.68
C ALA A 594 -45.85 -3.53 -6.48
N ARG A 595 -46.64 -3.61 -5.41
CA ARG A 595 -46.41 -2.84 -4.17
C ARG A 595 -45.14 -3.27 -3.46
N LEU A 596 -44.85 -4.60 -3.39
CA LEU A 596 -43.66 -5.17 -2.77
C LEU A 596 -42.40 -4.69 -3.49
N LYS A 597 -42.36 -4.82 -4.81
CA LYS A 597 -41.26 -4.38 -5.68
C LYS A 597 -41.00 -2.87 -5.63
N ASN A 598 -42.05 -2.06 -5.46
CA ASN A 598 -41.92 -0.62 -5.26
C ASN A 598 -41.39 -0.21 -3.86
N LYS A 599 -41.31 -1.11 -2.91
CA LYS A 599 -40.88 -0.85 -1.54
C LYS A 599 -39.78 -1.80 -1.09
N LYS A 600 -38.91 -2.18 -2.00
CA LYS A 600 -37.83 -3.17 -1.78
C LYS A 600 -37.09 -3.00 -0.46
N THR A 601 -36.48 -1.86 -0.23
CA THR A 601 -35.76 -1.57 1.03
C THR A 601 -36.67 -1.52 2.26
N GLY A 602 -37.90 -1.06 2.10
CA GLY A 602 -38.86 -0.92 3.23
C GLY A 602 -39.28 -2.27 3.81
N TYR A 603 -39.65 -3.25 2.98
CA TYR A 603 -40.04 -4.56 3.50
C TYR A 603 -38.80 -5.35 3.98
N MET A 604 -37.66 -5.23 3.29
CA MET A 604 -36.47 -5.97 3.65
C MET A 604 -35.89 -5.50 4.99
N SER A 605 -35.95 -4.19 5.29
CA SER A 605 -35.54 -3.67 6.61
C SER A 605 -36.36 -4.25 7.78
N THR A 606 -37.57 -4.76 7.52
CA THR A 606 -38.40 -5.46 8.50
C THR A 606 -38.18 -6.96 8.46
N LEU A 607 -38.04 -7.56 7.29
CA LEU A 607 -37.86 -9.00 7.11
C LEU A 607 -36.48 -9.48 7.63
N ALA A 608 -35.42 -8.76 7.31
CA ALA A 608 -34.06 -9.17 7.64
C ALA A 608 -33.85 -9.37 9.16
N PRO A 609 -34.27 -8.47 10.06
CA PRO A 609 -34.19 -8.72 11.50
C PRO A 609 -34.98 -9.95 11.96
N MET A 610 -36.13 -10.26 11.33
CA MET A 610 -36.91 -11.46 11.62
C MET A 610 -36.17 -12.73 11.25
N VAL A 611 -35.55 -12.73 10.03
CA VAL A 611 -34.72 -13.83 9.55
C VAL A 611 -33.51 -14.03 10.46
N ALA A 612 -32.87 -12.94 10.89
CA ALA A 612 -31.70 -12.99 11.76
C ALA A 612 -32.00 -13.58 13.15
N ALA A 613 -33.24 -13.46 13.63
CA ALA A 613 -33.69 -13.95 14.93
C ALA A 613 -34.26 -15.38 14.89
N ASP A 614 -34.57 -15.91 13.69
CA ASP A 614 -35.25 -17.22 13.54
C ASP A 614 -34.48 -18.11 12.56
N GLN A 615 -33.81 -19.11 13.12
CA GLN A 615 -33.00 -20.07 12.32
C GLN A 615 -33.88 -20.93 11.38
N VAL A 616 -35.13 -21.23 11.77
CA VAL A 616 -36.06 -22.01 10.95
C VAL A 616 -36.51 -21.18 9.75
N LEU A 617 -36.78 -19.90 9.96
CA LEU A 617 -37.12 -18.96 8.91
C LEU A 617 -35.93 -18.77 7.95
N ALA A 618 -34.73 -18.56 8.50
CA ALA A 618 -33.50 -18.42 7.72
C ALA A 618 -33.21 -19.62 6.81
N ALA A 619 -33.44 -20.84 7.30
CA ALA A 619 -33.26 -22.07 6.52
C ALA A 619 -34.25 -22.21 5.36
N LYS A 620 -35.36 -21.45 5.36
CA LYS A 620 -36.37 -21.43 4.31
C LYS A 620 -36.19 -20.26 3.31
N MET A 621 -35.16 -19.43 3.50
CA MET A 621 -34.81 -18.37 2.56
C MET A 621 -34.24 -18.94 1.25
N PRO A 622 -34.05 -18.13 0.19
CA PRO A 622 -33.56 -18.61 -1.09
C PRO A 622 -32.28 -19.47 -0.94
N LYS A 623 -32.34 -20.68 -1.52
CA LYS A 623 -31.28 -21.69 -1.38
C LYS A 623 -29.91 -21.19 -1.80
N ALA A 624 -29.85 -20.34 -2.83
CA ALA A 624 -28.58 -19.75 -3.29
C ALA A 624 -27.77 -19.12 -2.14
N PHE A 625 -28.43 -18.38 -1.25
CA PHE A 625 -27.77 -17.76 -0.10
C PHE A 625 -27.49 -18.76 1.02
N VAL A 626 -28.48 -19.61 1.35
CA VAL A 626 -28.37 -20.57 2.46
C VAL A 626 -27.27 -21.60 2.18
N ASP A 627 -27.24 -22.15 0.98
CA ASP A 627 -26.26 -23.17 0.57
C ASP A 627 -24.84 -22.57 0.50
N LEU A 628 -24.73 -21.34 -0.01
CA LEU A 628 -23.43 -20.65 -0.07
C LEU A 628 -22.84 -20.40 1.32
N ILE A 629 -23.64 -19.84 2.24
CA ILE A 629 -23.18 -19.56 3.61
C ILE A 629 -22.87 -20.87 4.35
N SER A 630 -23.71 -21.90 4.18
CA SER A 630 -23.47 -23.23 4.75
C SER A 630 -22.18 -23.84 4.19
N GLY A 631 -21.92 -23.66 2.90
CA GLY A 631 -20.68 -24.06 2.25
C GLY A 631 -19.45 -23.32 2.78
N TYR A 632 -19.57 -22.05 3.10
CA TYR A 632 -18.49 -21.29 3.75
C TYR A 632 -18.22 -21.81 5.17
N LYS A 633 -19.29 -22.08 5.94
CA LYS A 633 -19.19 -22.61 7.30
C LYS A 633 -18.55 -24.01 7.32
N ALA A 634 -18.82 -24.84 6.33
CA ALA A 634 -18.26 -26.20 6.24
C ALA A 634 -16.77 -26.21 5.85
N LYS A 635 -16.32 -25.25 5.05
CA LYS A 635 -14.91 -25.06 4.70
C LYS A 635 -14.28 -24.22 5.80
N LYS A 636 -13.84 -24.85 6.92
CA LYS A 636 -13.00 -24.14 7.90
C LYS A 636 -11.83 -23.46 7.18
N PRO A 637 -11.46 -22.19 7.57
CA PRO A 637 -10.38 -21.46 6.94
C PRO A 637 -9.03 -22.17 7.05
#